data_be0eb71bcf8c1ba5c51903403784746c
#
_entry.id   be0eb71bcf8c1ba5c51903403784746c
#
_cell.length_a   1.000
_cell.length_b   1.000
_cell.length_c   1.000
_cell.angle_alpha   90.00
_cell.angle_beta   90.00
_cell.angle_gamma   90.00
#
_symmetry.space_group_name_H-M   'P 1'
#
loop_
_entity.id
_entity.type
_entity.pdbx_description
1 polymer ?
#
loop_
_entity_poly.entity_id
_entity_poly.type
_entity_poly.pdbx_seq_one_letter_code
_entity_poly.pdbx_strand_id
1 'polypeptide(L)'
;MRLFALLLLLCGSIHAIAQECSNTLYGTLLDIHDGSKLSGATIVVTQTGVAVQTDLDGNFSVQFLCNSTYNLQVSHPSCSTKIFTVAMQADVQKTFKLEHHMESLNEIIISGNKSYRETKTLFENTLNQQTISSFSSASLGDVLNSISGVSSLNTGSTVVKPMINGLHSSRVVLVNNGVQMQDQQWGAEHAPSIDINTAGSIKVIKGAGALQYGGNAIGGVIITSAPKVAILDSLYGKTIVSGSSNGRGGAVTSSLTKSYENGWYTSTQGTAKRFGDFNAPDYNLSNTGVFERNVATRLGFNRIDFAVEAYYSYFKNEIGILRASHIGGAEDQVQAILNDTPSIINDFTYAIGAPRQDVTHHLGRIKGYKDIEGIGRVSMQYDYQQNNRLEFDVRRADNKDKASVDLVLKTHSFKADVTADVSDKLGYTYGVSANYQTNFANPQTGVRRLIPDYTKYSFGGFITGNYTLNSQWLFEAGLRIDHTFMDVYKFYRRSFWEERGYDSQFSDLVIEQAGNQLLTNPKLYFTNPAFTLGVKHTFGTYVLFANYCLASRAPDASELFSEGLHHSASRIEIGDLQFGSETAHKVSLTLQQRGENFEFTLMPYSNTIDNYMLIEPTGIRQTIRGNFQVWEYRQTKAQIFGIDIDGSFSLFDNVSFKHQFSLIKGYDISKNQPLINMPSASTNNSLVYTNLKYHNLKVSLESNYVFAQNEFPDNNFEVVLPEGTQTVDISTPPLSYHLLNFKANVSLLQGLDIGVYVNNMLNTSYRNYLNRLRYYADDVGRNITLQLKYNY
;
A
#
# COMPACT_ATOMS: atom_id res chain seq x y z
N MET A 1 -65.32 66.13 -20.04
CA MET A 1 -63.98 66.45 -19.41
C MET A 1 -63.92 66.20 -17.90
N ARG A 2 -65.08 66.08 -17.18
CA ARG A 2 -64.99 65.81 -15.72
C ARG A 2 -64.83 64.31 -15.31
N LEU A 3 -65.21 63.39 -16.20
CA LEU A 3 -65.01 61.89 -15.92
C LEU A 3 -63.62 61.42 -16.18
N PHE A 4 -62.83 62.06 -17.04
CA PHE A 4 -61.47 61.70 -17.36
C PHE A 4 -60.43 62.14 -16.28
N ALA A 5 -60.75 63.20 -15.53
CA ALA A 5 -59.98 63.74 -14.43
C ALA A 5 -60.13 62.87 -13.14
N LEU A 6 -61.27 62.20 -12.97
CA LEU A 6 -61.48 61.27 -11.85
C LEU A 6 -60.85 59.94 -12.03
N LEU A 7 -60.66 59.44 -13.27
CA LEU A 7 -59.94 58.23 -13.61
C LEU A 7 -58.44 58.40 -13.44
N LEU A 8 -57.88 59.57 -13.68
CA LEU A 8 -56.46 59.90 -13.50
C LEU A 8 -56.08 60.09 -12.03
N LEU A 9 -57.00 60.42 -11.16
CA LEU A 9 -56.78 60.54 -9.70
C LEU A 9 -56.92 59.22 -8.97
N LEU A 10 -57.56 58.16 -9.54
CA LEU A 10 -57.63 56.82 -9.00
C LEU A 10 -56.44 55.97 -9.36
N CYS A 11 -55.69 56.32 -10.44
CA CYS A 11 -54.42 55.58 -10.79
C CYS A 11 -53.18 56.07 -10.03
N GLY A 12 -53.28 57.11 -9.21
CA GLY A 12 -52.20 57.79 -8.55
C GLY A 12 -51.86 57.30 -7.10
N SER A 13 -52.55 56.28 -6.63
CA SER A 13 -52.34 55.82 -5.19
C SER A 13 -52.06 54.33 -4.98
N ILE A 14 -51.48 53.68 -5.96
CA ILE A 14 -50.83 52.41 -5.66
C ILE A 14 -49.37 52.73 -5.23
N HIS A 15 -49.21 53.05 -3.94
CA HIS A 15 -47.89 52.97 -3.32
C HIS A 15 -47.51 51.52 -3.26
N ALA A 16 -46.73 51.04 -4.24
CA ALA A 16 -46.01 49.82 -4.12
C ALA A 16 -45.04 50.01 -2.92
N ILE A 17 -45.41 49.54 -1.76
CA ILE A 17 -44.46 49.35 -0.65
C ILE A 17 -43.46 48.32 -1.15
N ALA A 18 -42.39 48.79 -1.72
CA ALA A 18 -41.24 47.95 -2.00
C ALA A 18 -40.70 47.48 -0.66
N GLN A 19 -40.91 46.24 -0.31
CA GLN A 19 -40.34 45.61 0.89
C GLN A 19 -38.82 45.66 0.70
N GLU A 20 -38.13 46.48 1.53
CA GLU A 20 -36.68 46.54 1.50
C GLU A 20 -36.12 45.18 1.96
N CYS A 21 -35.59 44.39 1.06
CA CYS A 21 -34.94 43.14 1.32
C CYS A 21 -33.45 43.41 1.58
N SER A 22 -33.10 43.60 2.82
CA SER A 22 -31.75 44.02 3.25
C SER A 22 -30.96 42.97 4.04
N ASN A 23 -31.61 41.85 4.39
CA ASN A 23 -30.96 40.84 5.20
C ASN A 23 -29.94 40.01 4.41
N THR A 24 -28.89 39.60 5.11
CA THR A 24 -27.83 38.77 4.57
C THR A 24 -27.80 37.42 5.30
N LEU A 25 -27.81 36.34 4.56
CA LEU A 25 -27.49 35.01 5.06
C LEU A 25 -26.04 34.70 4.74
N TYR A 26 -25.23 34.49 5.76
CA TYR A 26 -23.82 34.14 5.56
C TYR A 26 -23.44 32.97 6.47
N GLY A 27 -22.35 32.26 6.12
CA GLY A 27 -21.90 31.14 6.90
C GLY A 27 -20.89 30.27 6.20
N THR A 28 -20.73 29.06 6.71
CA THR A 28 -19.72 28.11 6.22
C THR A 28 -20.37 26.77 5.88
N LEU A 29 -19.92 26.15 4.82
CA LEU A 29 -20.30 24.81 4.42
C LEU A 29 -19.19 23.81 4.72
N LEU A 30 -19.51 22.76 5.47
CA LEU A 30 -18.57 21.74 5.94
C LEU A 30 -18.99 20.35 5.49
N ASP A 31 -18.00 19.47 5.32
CA ASP A 31 -18.22 18.01 5.23
C ASP A 31 -18.63 17.47 6.62
N ILE A 32 -19.68 16.64 6.64
CA ILE A 32 -20.19 16.08 7.90
C ILE A 32 -19.26 15.04 8.52
N HIS A 33 -18.36 14.43 7.74
CA HIS A 33 -17.51 13.33 8.20
C HIS A 33 -16.23 13.80 8.88
N ASP A 34 -15.58 14.82 8.31
CA ASP A 34 -14.25 15.26 8.77
C ASP A 34 -14.18 16.77 9.08
N GLY A 35 -15.29 17.49 8.91
CA GLY A 35 -15.35 18.92 9.13
C GLY A 35 -14.57 19.75 8.13
N SER A 36 -14.10 19.15 7.03
CA SER A 36 -13.41 19.89 5.99
C SER A 36 -14.32 20.92 5.35
N LYS A 37 -13.75 22.08 5.00
CA LYS A 37 -14.47 23.17 4.36
C LYS A 37 -14.78 22.83 2.89
N LEU A 38 -16.02 22.93 2.48
CA LEU A 38 -16.47 22.60 1.13
C LEU A 38 -16.43 23.85 0.24
N SER A 39 -15.35 24.02 -0.51
CA SER A 39 -15.17 25.12 -1.46
C SER A 39 -15.80 24.82 -2.83
N GLY A 40 -16.38 25.83 -3.47
CA GLY A 40 -17.01 25.68 -4.79
C GLY A 40 -18.38 25.00 -4.75
N ALA A 41 -18.95 24.83 -3.56
CA ALA A 41 -20.33 24.38 -3.41
C ALA A 41 -21.30 25.46 -3.89
N THR A 42 -22.39 25.06 -4.52
CA THR A 42 -23.42 25.95 -5.01
C THR A 42 -24.61 25.97 -4.06
N ILE A 43 -25.01 27.15 -3.63
CA ILE A 43 -26.18 27.41 -2.78
C ILE A 43 -27.19 28.17 -3.61
N VAL A 44 -28.34 27.57 -3.85
CA VAL A 44 -29.44 28.18 -4.64
C VAL A 44 -30.62 28.46 -3.70
N VAL A 45 -31.06 29.70 -3.63
CA VAL A 45 -32.31 30.09 -2.95
C VAL A 45 -33.45 29.74 -3.87
N THR A 46 -34.21 28.68 -3.56
CA THR A 46 -35.21 28.14 -4.51
C THR A 46 -36.37 29.11 -4.85
N GLN A 47 -36.70 30.05 -3.95
CA GLN A 47 -37.77 31.03 -4.16
C GLN A 47 -37.36 32.22 -5.04
N THR A 48 -36.06 32.58 -5.02
CA THR A 48 -35.58 33.77 -5.76
C THR A 48 -34.68 33.38 -6.96
N GLY A 49 -34.22 32.15 -7.04
CA GLY A 49 -33.27 31.69 -8.05
C GLY A 49 -31.86 32.25 -7.89
N VAL A 50 -31.57 32.99 -6.82
CA VAL A 50 -30.23 33.50 -6.52
C VAL A 50 -29.32 32.34 -6.18
N ALA A 51 -28.18 32.27 -6.89
CA ALA A 51 -27.16 31.25 -6.68
C ALA A 51 -25.84 31.90 -6.24
N VAL A 52 -25.19 31.35 -5.22
CA VAL A 52 -23.85 31.75 -4.78
C VAL A 52 -22.98 30.51 -4.64
N GLN A 53 -21.67 30.70 -4.78
CA GLN A 53 -20.70 29.63 -4.54
C GLN A 53 -19.89 29.91 -3.28
N THR A 54 -19.50 28.83 -2.58
CA THR A 54 -18.60 28.95 -1.44
C THR A 54 -17.17 29.25 -1.91
N ASP A 55 -16.48 30.09 -1.17
CA ASP A 55 -15.07 30.41 -1.35
C ASP A 55 -14.15 29.23 -0.99
N LEU A 56 -12.81 29.46 -1.03
CA LEU A 56 -11.82 28.43 -0.70
C LEU A 56 -11.91 27.92 0.74
N ASP A 57 -12.48 28.72 1.64
CA ASP A 57 -12.72 28.41 3.04
C ASP A 57 -14.12 27.88 3.32
N GLY A 58 -14.88 27.57 2.27
CA GLY A 58 -16.25 27.10 2.37
C GLY A 58 -17.26 28.17 2.83
N ASN A 59 -16.87 29.44 2.88
CA ASN A 59 -17.77 30.51 3.28
C ASN A 59 -18.65 30.95 2.13
N PHE A 60 -19.86 31.39 2.47
CA PHE A 60 -20.82 31.92 1.50
C PHE A 60 -21.55 33.16 2.06
N SER A 61 -22.09 33.99 1.18
CA SER A 61 -22.93 35.11 1.54
C SER A 61 -24.04 35.32 0.49
N VAL A 62 -25.30 35.30 0.91
CA VAL A 62 -26.48 35.58 0.09
C VAL A 62 -27.09 36.87 0.59
N GLN A 63 -27.08 37.94 -0.22
CA GLN A 63 -27.54 39.27 0.13
C GLN A 63 -28.96 39.53 -0.39
N PHE A 64 -29.59 40.59 0.08
CA PHE A 64 -30.91 41.08 -0.35
C PHE A 64 -32.07 40.10 -0.11
N LEU A 65 -32.06 39.41 1.04
CA LEU A 65 -33.15 38.54 1.45
C LEU A 65 -34.18 39.35 2.28
N CYS A 66 -35.46 39.10 2.00
CA CYS A 66 -36.58 39.71 2.75
C CYS A 66 -36.85 38.89 4.04
N ASN A 67 -37.64 39.43 4.93
CA ASN A 67 -38.19 38.71 6.10
C ASN A 67 -39.14 37.60 5.61
N SER A 68 -38.64 36.41 5.43
CA SER A 68 -39.34 35.21 4.95
C SER A 68 -38.61 33.94 5.28
N THR A 69 -39.22 32.81 5.01
CA THR A 69 -38.55 31.50 5.13
C THR A 69 -38.11 31.04 3.73
N TYR A 70 -36.84 30.75 3.58
CA TYR A 70 -36.21 30.31 2.34
C TYR A 70 -35.80 28.87 2.38
N ASN A 71 -35.95 28.17 1.27
CA ASN A 71 -35.37 26.88 1.04
C ASN A 71 -34.08 27.05 0.22
N LEU A 72 -32.98 26.56 0.76
CA LEU A 72 -31.65 26.62 0.17
C LEU A 72 -31.30 25.23 -0.38
N GLN A 73 -31.23 25.10 -1.67
CA GLN A 73 -30.67 23.89 -2.26
C GLN A 73 -29.15 24.01 -2.28
N VAL A 74 -28.49 23.22 -1.49
CA VAL A 74 -27.03 23.22 -1.35
C VAL A 74 -26.47 21.96 -2.03
N SER A 75 -25.59 22.16 -3.00
CA SER A 75 -24.96 21.09 -3.78
C SER A 75 -23.46 21.27 -3.84
N HIS A 76 -22.73 20.17 -3.85
CA HIS A 76 -21.29 20.14 -4.06
C HIS A 76 -20.93 18.90 -4.87
N PRO A 77 -19.94 18.94 -5.80
CA PRO A 77 -19.60 17.80 -6.66
C PRO A 77 -19.31 16.49 -5.93
N SER A 78 -18.83 16.59 -4.69
CA SER A 78 -18.49 15.42 -3.84
C SER A 78 -19.54 15.09 -2.79
N CYS A 79 -20.70 15.78 -2.75
CA CYS A 79 -21.69 15.62 -1.67
C CYS A 79 -23.11 15.47 -2.22
N SER A 80 -23.97 14.78 -1.48
CA SER A 80 -25.39 14.69 -1.80
C SER A 80 -26.02 16.07 -1.70
N THR A 81 -26.81 16.44 -2.70
CA THR A 81 -27.60 17.71 -2.68
C THR A 81 -28.60 17.65 -1.54
N LYS A 82 -28.63 18.70 -0.72
CA LYS A 82 -29.53 18.82 0.43
C LYS A 82 -30.30 20.14 0.41
N ILE A 83 -31.53 20.09 0.89
CA ILE A 83 -32.36 21.30 1.04
C ILE A 83 -32.40 21.68 2.51
N PHE A 84 -32.04 22.94 2.81
CA PHE A 84 -32.10 23.51 4.15
C PHE A 84 -33.13 24.62 4.18
N THR A 85 -33.95 24.66 5.20
CA THR A 85 -34.91 25.73 5.41
C THR A 85 -34.37 26.73 6.43
N VAL A 86 -34.36 28.00 6.08
CA VAL A 86 -33.86 29.10 6.90
C VAL A 86 -34.92 30.21 6.95
N ALA A 87 -35.32 30.57 8.18
CA ALA A 87 -36.18 31.74 8.43
C ALA A 87 -35.31 32.97 8.64
N MET A 88 -35.56 34.01 7.84
CA MET A 88 -34.88 35.30 7.88
C MET A 88 -35.75 36.32 8.51
N GLN A 89 -35.31 36.93 9.63
CA GLN A 89 -35.95 38.10 10.29
C GLN A 89 -34.91 39.21 10.51
N ALA A 90 -33.65 38.91 10.37
CA ALA A 90 -32.48 39.76 10.44
C ALA A 90 -31.33 39.02 9.71
N ASP A 91 -30.13 39.57 9.73
CA ASP A 91 -28.91 38.86 9.25
C ASP A 91 -28.73 37.56 10.04
N VAL A 92 -28.51 36.48 9.32
CA VAL A 92 -28.38 35.13 9.90
C VAL A 92 -27.03 34.52 9.51
N GLN A 93 -26.28 34.08 10.53
CA GLN A 93 -25.09 33.25 10.32
C GLN A 93 -25.49 31.77 10.53
N LYS A 94 -25.12 30.90 9.56
CA LYS A 94 -25.47 29.49 9.63
C LYS A 94 -24.36 28.60 9.06
N THR A 95 -24.01 27.58 9.79
CA THR A 95 -23.12 26.51 9.27
C THR A 95 -23.98 25.40 8.73
N PHE A 96 -23.80 25.07 7.44
CA PHE A 96 -24.43 23.90 6.83
C PHE A 96 -23.44 22.75 6.73
N LYS A 97 -23.97 21.54 6.74
CA LYS A 97 -23.18 20.32 6.62
C LYS A 97 -23.76 19.45 5.52
N LEU A 98 -22.91 19.10 4.54
CA LEU A 98 -23.23 18.13 3.50
C LEU A 98 -22.56 16.81 3.80
N GLU A 99 -23.25 15.74 3.45
CA GLU A 99 -22.72 14.38 3.49
C GLU A 99 -21.97 14.11 2.18
N HIS A 100 -20.71 13.70 2.32
CA HIS A 100 -19.94 13.19 1.19
C HIS A 100 -20.67 12.00 0.60
N HIS A 101 -20.81 11.94 -0.72
CA HIS A 101 -21.36 10.76 -1.36
C HIS A 101 -20.61 9.53 -0.87
N MET A 102 -21.27 8.68 -0.08
CA MET A 102 -20.86 7.30 0.05
C MET A 102 -21.16 6.63 -1.29
N GLU A 103 -20.20 6.81 -2.21
CA GLU A 103 -20.08 6.11 -3.49
C GLU A 103 -21.37 5.82 -4.26
N SER A 104 -21.76 6.71 -5.11
CA SER A 104 -22.26 6.30 -6.42
C SER A 104 -21.04 6.02 -7.29
N LEU A 105 -20.95 4.77 -7.67
CA LEU A 105 -19.97 4.11 -8.50
C LEU A 105 -19.74 4.83 -9.83
N ASN A 106 -18.75 5.67 -9.94
CA ASN A 106 -18.26 6.06 -11.24
C ASN A 106 -16.76 6.27 -11.19
N GLU A 107 -16.09 5.38 -11.92
CA GLU A 107 -14.81 5.57 -12.57
C GLU A 107 -13.61 5.85 -11.67
N ILE A 108 -12.51 5.19 -12.00
CA ILE A 108 -11.17 5.68 -11.71
C ILE A 108 -11.03 7.05 -12.38
N ILE A 109 -11.71 8.03 -11.83
CA ILE A 109 -11.40 9.42 -12.07
C ILE A 109 -10.22 9.68 -11.13
N ILE A 110 -9.05 9.87 -11.71
CA ILE A 110 -7.99 10.67 -11.10
C ILE A 110 -8.53 12.10 -11.07
N SER A 111 -9.68 12.29 -10.45
CA SER A 111 -10.29 13.61 -10.29
C SER A 111 -9.63 14.26 -9.09
N GLY A 112 -9.12 15.47 -9.32
CA GLY A 112 -8.56 16.34 -8.30
C GLY A 112 -9.61 16.88 -7.33
N ASN A 113 -10.39 16.00 -6.73
CA ASN A 113 -11.09 16.33 -5.52
C ASN A 113 -10.07 16.48 -4.41
N LYS A 114 -10.24 17.50 -3.56
CA LYS A 114 -9.49 17.71 -2.31
C LYS A 114 -9.71 16.53 -1.34
N SER A 115 -9.44 15.31 -1.77
CA SER A 115 -9.17 14.23 -0.83
C SER A 115 -7.93 14.64 -0.04
N TYR A 116 -7.94 14.44 1.24
CA TYR A 116 -6.77 14.66 2.09
C TYR A 116 -5.57 13.97 1.44
N ARG A 117 -4.61 14.79 0.97
CA ARG A 117 -3.37 14.30 0.37
C ARG A 117 -2.32 14.21 1.47
N GLU A 118 -1.58 13.12 1.48
CA GLU A 118 -0.48 12.91 2.43
C GLU A 118 0.69 13.85 2.18
N THR A 119 0.85 14.25 0.89
CA THR A 119 1.82 15.24 0.42
C THR A 119 1.14 16.20 -0.56
N LYS A 120 1.61 17.43 -0.65
CA LYS A 120 1.03 18.44 -1.55
C LYS A 120 1.70 18.46 -2.93
N THR A 121 2.95 18.02 -3.02
CA THR A 121 3.81 18.12 -4.21
C THR A 121 4.18 16.79 -4.84
N LEU A 122 3.96 15.65 -4.17
CA LEU A 122 4.12 14.33 -4.78
C LEU A 122 2.82 13.82 -5.39
N PHE A 123 2.97 13.05 -6.46
CA PHE A 123 1.83 12.36 -7.06
C PHE A 123 1.47 11.12 -6.24
N GLU A 124 0.19 10.99 -5.87
CA GLU A 124 -0.37 9.88 -5.10
C GLU A 124 -1.28 9.04 -6.01
N ASN A 125 -0.95 7.76 -6.18
CA ASN A 125 -1.86 6.80 -6.79
C ASN A 125 -2.85 6.32 -5.72
N THR A 126 -4.14 6.38 -6.01
CA THR A 126 -5.19 5.95 -5.07
C THR A 126 -6.07 4.88 -5.71
N LEU A 127 -6.22 3.75 -5.03
CA LEU A 127 -7.18 2.71 -5.34
C LEU A 127 -8.40 2.88 -4.43
N ASN A 128 -9.58 2.98 -5.03
CA ASN A 128 -10.83 3.12 -4.31
C ASN A 128 -11.38 1.78 -3.83
N GLN A 129 -12.42 1.82 -3.01
CA GLN A 129 -13.03 0.64 -2.41
C GLN A 129 -13.63 -0.31 -3.47
N GLN A 130 -14.12 0.19 -4.60
CA GLN A 130 -14.65 -0.64 -5.68
C GLN A 130 -13.56 -1.49 -6.30
N THR A 131 -12.43 -0.87 -6.64
CA THR A 131 -11.26 -1.58 -7.17
C THR A 131 -10.76 -2.62 -6.15
N ILE A 132 -10.62 -2.25 -4.87
CA ILE A 132 -10.19 -3.16 -3.81
C ILE A 132 -11.16 -4.35 -3.69
N SER A 133 -12.47 -4.11 -3.74
CA SER A 133 -13.49 -5.15 -3.62
C SER A 133 -13.40 -6.19 -4.75
N SER A 134 -13.02 -5.79 -5.97
CA SER A 134 -12.82 -6.74 -7.09
C SER A 134 -11.64 -7.70 -6.88
N PHE A 135 -10.76 -7.40 -5.93
CA PHE A 135 -9.62 -8.23 -5.52
C PHE A 135 -9.82 -8.89 -4.15
N SER A 136 -11.06 -9.06 -3.66
CA SER A 136 -11.35 -9.50 -2.27
C SER A 136 -10.69 -10.82 -1.86
N SER A 137 -10.36 -11.71 -2.80
CA SER A 137 -9.64 -12.97 -2.56
C SER A 137 -8.12 -12.88 -2.78
N ALA A 138 -7.62 -11.76 -3.30
CA ALA A 138 -6.21 -11.55 -3.63
C ALA A 138 -5.38 -11.04 -2.44
N SER A 139 -4.07 -10.90 -2.61
CA SER A 139 -3.15 -10.28 -1.66
C SER A 139 -3.00 -8.77 -1.91
N LEU A 140 -2.35 -8.06 -0.96
CA LEU A 140 -2.01 -6.64 -1.14
C LEU A 140 -1.11 -6.43 -2.36
N GLY A 141 -0.12 -7.28 -2.59
CA GLY A 141 0.78 -7.15 -3.74
C GLY A 141 0.03 -7.28 -5.08
N ASP A 142 -0.92 -8.22 -5.17
CA ASP A 142 -1.72 -8.42 -6.40
C ASP A 142 -2.54 -7.17 -6.76
N VAL A 143 -3.18 -6.56 -5.78
CA VAL A 143 -3.97 -5.33 -5.99
C VAL A 143 -3.09 -4.19 -6.48
N LEU A 144 -1.91 -4.05 -5.90
CA LEU A 144 -0.96 -2.97 -6.19
C LEU A 144 -0.31 -3.09 -7.57
N ASN A 145 -0.26 -4.27 -8.18
CA ASN A 145 0.22 -4.48 -9.55
C ASN A 145 -0.65 -3.75 -10.60
N SER A 146 -1.81 -3.24 -10.22
CA SER A 146 -2.64 -2.37 -11.07
C SER A 146 -2.13 -0.92 -11.18
N ILE A 147 -1.05 -0.56 -10.47
CA ILE A 147 -0.45 0.78 -10.48
C ILE A 147 0.87 0.72 -11.27
N SER A 148 1.05 1.63 -12.24
CA SER A 148 2.33 1.75 -12.98
C SER A 148 3.52 1.91 -12.02
N GLY A 149 4.69 1.34 -12.34
CA GLY A 149 5.90 1.38 -11.48
C GLY A 149 5.78 0.62 -10.15
N VAL A 150 4.67 -0.08 -9.92
CA VAL A 150 4.50 -1.03 -8.82
C VAL A 150 4.46 -2.44 -9.39
N SER A 151 5.26 -3.31 -8.83
CA SER A 151 5.35 -4.74 -9.18
C SER A 151 5.37 -5.56 -7.90
N SER A 152 5.50 -6.87 -8.02
CA SER A 152 5.62 -7.75 -6.86
C SER A 152 6.82 -8.67 -6.99
N LEU A 153 7.58 -8.79 -5.91
CA LEU A 153 8.58 -9.82 -5.76
C LEU A 153 7.88 -11.05 -5.16
N ASN A 154 7.85 -12.13 -5.91
CA ASN A 154 7.08 -13.31 -5.54
C ASN A 154 7.98 -14.45 -5.07
N THR A 155 7.51 -15.25 -4.13
CA THR A 155 8.07 -16.56 -3.82
C THR A 155 6.98 -17.59 -4.10
N GLY A 156 6.98 -18.08 -5.32
CA GLY A 156 5.89 -18.89 -5.87
C GLY A 156 4.59 -18.10 -6.04
N SER A 157 3.46 -18.78 -5.99
CA SER A 157 2.14 -18.21 -6.20
C SER A 157 1.49 -17.65 -4.91
N THR A 158 2.07 -17.91 -3.74
CA THR A 158 1.42 -17.64 -2.44
C THR A 158 2.02 -16.49 -1.66
N VAL A 159 3.29 -16.16 -1.88
CA VAL A 159 3.97 -15.02 -1.25
C VAL A 159 4.16 -13.91 -2.26
N VAL A 160 3.40 -12.83 -2.11
CA VAL A 160 3.38 -11.69 -3.04
C VAL A 160 3.76 -10.43 -2.27
N LYS A 161 4.95 -9.91 -2.51
CA LYS A 161 5.51 -8.78 -1.80
C LYS A 161 5.57 -7.54 -2.67
N PRO A 162 4.93 -6.40 -2.29
CA PRO A 162 4.93 -5.20 -3.12
C PRO A 162 6.32 -4.61 -3.28
N MET A 163 6.59 -4.13 -4.49
CA MET A 163 7.82 -3.47 -4.92
C MET A 163 7.47 -2.15 -5.60
N ILE A 164 8.08 -1.06 -5.20
CA ILE A 164 7.91 0.27 -5.79
C ILE A 164 9.19 0.70 -6.47
N ASN A 165 9.14 0.98 -7.77
CA ASN A 165 10.30 1.40 -8.56
C ASN A 165 11.55 0.50 -8.35
N GLY A 166 11.36 -0.83 -8.33
CA GLY A 166 12.43 -1.80 -8.12
C GLY A 166 12.88 -1.99 -6.66
N LEU A 167 12.26 -1.31 -5.70
CA LEU A 167 12.62 -1.36 -4.28
C LEU A 167 11.52 -2.04 -3.46
N HIS A 168 11.92 -2.92 -2.54
CA HIS A 168 11.01 -3.76 -1.74
C HIS A 168 11.47 -3.89 -0.28
N SER A 169 10.75 -4.66 0.53
CA SER A 169 11.06 -5.00 1.92
C SER A 169 11.19 -3.74 2.79
N SER A 170 12.25 -3.59 3.55
CA SER A 170 12.51 -2.47 4.47
C SER A 170 12.57 -1.08 3.82
N ARG A 171 12.62 -1.01 2.48
CA ARG A 171 12.61 0.26 1.73
C ARG A 171 11.21 0.75 1.37
N VAL A 172 10.19 -0.08 1.55
CA VAL A 172 8.79 0.26 1.35
C VAL A 172 8.07 0.25 2.68
N VAL A 173 7.61 1.42 3.11
CA VAL A 173 6.86 1.56 4.36
C VAL A 173 5.40 1.19 4.11
N LEU A 174 4.90 0.25 4.88
CA LEU A 174 3.50 -0.17 4.86
C LEU A 174 2.77 0.43 6.05
N VAL A 175 1.66 1.11 5.80
CA VAL A 175 0.83 1.74 6.83
C VAL A 175 -0.56 1.15 6.75
N ASN A 176 -0.97 0.43 7.80
CA ASN A 176 -2.30 -0.16 7.90
C ASN A 176 -3.14 0.62 8.91
N ASN A 177 -4.17 1.31 8.41
CA ASN A 177 -5.05 2.14 9.26
C ASN A 177 -4.28 3.09 10.18
N GLY A 178 -3.23 3.77 9.65
CA GLY A 178 -2.39 4.71 10.40
C GLY A 178 -1.26 4.08 11.20
N VAL A 179 -1.15 2.76 11.25
CA VAL A 179 -0.07 2.03 11.94
C VAL A 179 1.00 1.61 10.94
N GLN A 180 2.24 2.00 11.16
CA GLN A 180 3.38 1.47 10.41
C GLN A 180 3.59 0.01 10.78
N MET A 181 3.43 -0.89 9.80
CA MET A 181 3.54 -2.33 10.03
C MET A 181 4.97 -2.73 10.43
N GLN A 182 5.03 -3.60 11.42
CA GLN A 182 6.26 -4.20 11.96
C GLN A 182 6.04 -5.71 12.09
N ASP A 183 5.97 -6.41 10.94
CA ASP A 183 5.43 -7.75 10.86
C ASP A 183 6.39 -8.77 10.23
N GLN A 184 7.68 -8.75 10.56
CA GLN A 184 8.67 -9.72 10.07
C GLN A 184 8.86 -9.72 8.53
N GLN A 185 8.56 -8.64 7.86
CA GLN A 185 8.60 -8.56 6.39
C GLN A 185 10.00 -8.25 5.82
N TRP A 186 11.05 -8.58 6.57
CA TRP A 186 12.43 -8.34 6.18
C TRP A 186 12.88 -9.17 4.96
N GLY A 187 12.46 -10.42 4.82
CA GLY A 187 12.80 -11.28 3.69
C GLY A 187 11.90 -11.06 2.46
N ALA A 188 12.33 -11.47 1.30
CA ALA A 188 11.49 -11.49 0.09
C ALA A 188 10.38 -12.55 0.22
N GLU A 189 10.58 -13.53 1.05
CA GLU A 189 9.73 -14.70 1.31
C GLU A 189 8.63 -14.42 2.35
N HIS A 190 8.51 -13.19 2.82
CA HIS A 190 7.53 -12.82 3.83
C HIS A 190 6.54 -11.78 3.29
N ALA A 191 5.32 -12.20 3.01
CA ALA A 191 4.24 -11.30 2.60
C ALA A 191 3.76 -10.43 3.79
N PRO A 192 3.27 -9.21 3.53
CA PRO A 192 2.67 -8.36 4.56
C PRO A 192 1.42 -9.00 5.20
N SER A 193 1.26 -8.85 6.52
CA SER A 193 0.11 -9.35 7.27
C SER A 193 -1.06 -8.35 7.26
N ILE A 194 -1.57 -8.03 6.06
CA ILE A 194 -2.64 -7.04 5.84
C ILE A 194 -3.81 -7.67 5.08
N ASP A 195 -5.01 -7.61 5.68
CA ASP A 195 -6.25 -7.91 4.96
C ASP A 195 -6.72 -6.68 4.19
N ILE A 196 -6.63 -6.71 2.87
CA ILE A 196 -7.04 -5.61 1.98
C ILE A 196 -8.53 -5.25 2.12
N ASN A 197 -9.37 -6.20 2.54
CA ASN A 197 -10.80 -5.99 2.68
C ASN A 197 -11.16 -5.02 3.81
N THR A 198 -10.24 -4.75 4.75
CA THR A 198 -10.40 -3.71 5.79
C THR A 198 -10.23 -2.30 5.23
N ALA A 199 -9.69 -2.15 4.01
CA ALA A 199 -9.41 -0.86 3.41
C ALA A 199 -10.61 -0.30 2.63
N GLY A 200 -10.93 0.97 2.85
CA GLY A 200 -11.77 1.80 2.00
C GLY A 200 -10.97 2.44 0.86
N SER A 201 -9.67 2.65 1.07
CA SER A 201 -8.76 3.13 0.04
C SER A 201 -7.34 2.63 0.28
N ILE A 202 -6.58 2.47 -0.80
CA ILE A 202 -5.14 2.20 -0.75
C ILE A 202 -4.43 3.30 -1.54
N LYS A 203 -3.49 3.99 -0.89
CA LYS A 203 -2.67 5.03 -1.52
C LYS A 203 -1.23 4.54 -1.65
N VAL A 204 -0.59 4.89 -2.76
CA VAL A 204 0.83 4.64 -3.01
C VAL A 204 1.53 5.97 -3.31
N ILE A 205 2.55 6.28 -2.52
CA ILE A 205 3.43 7.44 -2.69
C ILE A 205 4.81 6.90 -3.07
N LYS A 206 5.29 7.25 -4.26
CA LYS A 206 6.57 6.74 -4.79
C LYS A 206 7.74 7.62 -4.35
N GLY A 207 8.40 7.27 -3.26
CA GLY A 207 9.53 8.00 -2.68
C GLY A 207 9.26 8.51 -1.26
N ALA A 208 10.25 9.16 -0.67
CA ALA A 208 10.30 9.50 0.75
C ALA A 208 9.63 10.85 1.12
N GLY A 209 8.61 11.28 0.37
CA GLY A 209 7.98 12.58 0.65
C GLY A 209 7.02 12.59 1.84
N ALA A 210 6.51 11.44 2.26
CA ALA A 210 5.58 11.32 3.38
C ALA A 210 6.31 11.09 4.70
N LEU A 211 7.11 12.08 5.13
CA LEU A 211 8.01 12.01 6.29
C LEU A 211 7.30 11.71 7.61
N GLN A 212 6.01 11.99 7.72
CA GLN A 212 5.19 11.66 8.90
C GLN A 212 5.11 10.15 9.16
N TYR A 213 5.39 9.30 8.16
CA TYR A 213 5.35 7.83 8.28
C TYR A 213 6.73 7.19 8.48
N GLY A 214 7.83 7.95 8.35
CA GLY A 214 9.19 7.48 8.56
C GLY A 214 10.18 8.05 7.55
N GLY A 215 11.44 8.19 7.94
CA GLY A 215 12.55 8.60 7.08
C GLY A 215 13.10 7.47 6.21
N ASN A 216 12.70 6.22 6.46
CA ASN A 216 13.20 5.02 5.81
C ASN A 216 12.45 4.61 4.53
N ALA A 217 11.49 5.40 4.07
CA ALA A 217 10.65 5.11 2.90
C ALA A 217 11.38 5.35 1.55
N ILE A 218 12.55 4.76 1.35
CA ILE A 218 13.39 4.97 0.16
C ILE A 218 12.64 4.66 -1.14
N GLY A 219 11.90 3.55 -1.17
CA GLY A 219 11.06 3.15 -2.29
C GLY A 219 9.74 3.92 -2.33
N GLY A 220 9.13 4.11 -1.17
CA GLY A 220 7.84 4.77 -1.03
C GLY A 220 7.02 4.29 0.14
N VAL A 221 5.78 4.77 0.21
CA VAL A 221 4.82 4.46 1.26
C VAL A 221 3.54 3.90 0.65
N ILE A 222 3.04 2.80 1.19
CA ILE A 222 1.74 2.21 0.87
C ILE A 222 0.85 2.39 2.10
N ILE A 223 -0.29 3.06 1.92
CA ILE A 223 -1.20 3.42 3.02
C ILE A 223 -2.55 2.78 2.75
N THR A 224 -2.96 1.86 3.60
CA THR A 224 -4.34 1.36 3.64
C THR A 224 -5.12 2.13 4.68
N SER A 225 -6.27 2.66 4.29
CA SER A 225 -7.14 3.44 5.17
C SER A 225 -8.52 2.79 5.25
N ALA A 226 -9.06 2.67 6.46
CA ALA A 226 -10.41 2.14 6.64
C ALA A 226 -11.47 3.03 5.99
N PRO A 227 -12.66 2.49 5.64
CA PRO A 227 -13.77 3.28 5.17
C PRO A 227 -14.16 4.36 6.16
N LYS A 228 -14.50 5.56 5.66
CA LYS A 228 -15.06 6.64 6.47
C LYS A 228 -16.42 6.21 7.02
N VAL A 229 -16.75 6.64 8.23
CA VAL A 229 -18.04 6.37 8.88
C VAL A 229 -18.86 7.65 8.94
N ALA A 230 -20.10 7.57 8.48
CA ALA A 230 -21.03 8.71 8.52
C ALA A 230 -21.43 9.06 9.97
N ILE A 231 -21.63 10.36 10.26
CA ILE A 231 -22.18 10.85 11.53
C ILE A 231 -23.71 10.93 11.39
N LEU A 232 -24.32 9.77 11.19
CA LEU A 232 -25.76 9.60 11.03
C LEU A 232 -26.17 8.33 11.77
N ASP A 233 -27.42 8.27 12.23
CA ASP A 233 -27.96 7.00 12.77
C ASP A 233 -28.22 6.05 11.61
N SER A 234 -27.29 5.12 11.38
CA SER A 234 -27.38 4.15 10.30
C SER A 234 -26.74 2.82 10.66
N LEU A 235 -27.29 1.76 10.07
CA LEU A 235 -26.75 0.41 10.11
C LEU A 235 -26.57 -0.04 8.67
N TYR A 236 -25.35 -0.32 8.29
CA TYR A 236 -25.01 -0.74 6.93
C TYR A 236 -23.86 -1.72 6.92
N GLY A 237 -23.75 -2.46 5.84
CA GLY A 237 -22.69 -3.44 5.68
C GLY A 237 -22.54 -3.91 4.25
N LYS A 238 -21.58 -4.80 4.05
CA LYS A 238 -21.40 -5.51 2.79
C LYS A 238 -20.90 -6.93 3.04
N THR A 239 -21.34 -7.85 2.21
CA THR A 239 -20.82 -9.22 2.16
C THR A 239 -20.35 -9.53 0.75
N ILE A 240 -19.13 -10.03 0.62
CA ILE A 240 -18.53 -10.46 -0.64
C ILE A 240 -18.21 -11.94 -0.55
N VAL A 241 -18.71 -12.71 -1.50
CA VAL A 241 -18.40 -14.13 -1.66
C VAL A 241 -17.76 -14.32 -3.02
N SER A 242 -16.61 -14.95 -3.08
CA SER A 242 -15.90 -15.24 -4.32
C SER A 242 -15.48 -16.69 -4.38
N GLY A 243 -15.60 -17.28 -5.58
CA GLY A 243 -15.13 -18.63 -5.90
C GLY A 243 -14.23 -18.58 -7.13
N SER A 244 -13.11 -19.30 -7.09
CA SER A 244 -12.08 -19.33 -8.14
C SER A 244 -11.84 -20.73 -8.64
N SER A 245 -11.65 -20.87 -9.94
CA SER A 245 -11.40 -22.17 -10.60
C SER A 245 -9.98 -22.68 -10.31
N ASN A 246 -8.96 -21.81 -10.33
CA ASN A 246 -7.59 -22.16 -9.99
C ASN A 246 -7.42 -22.13 -8.47
N GLY A 247 -6.77 -23.15 -7.92
CA GLY A 247 -6.76 -23.42 -6.47
C GLY A 247 -8.09 -23.95 -5.94
N ARG A 248 -9.16 -24.08 -6.80
CA ARG A 248 -10.50 -24.61 -6.49
C ARG A 248 -11.03 -24.08 -5.16
N GLY A 249 -10.88 -22.78 -4.92
CA GLY A 249 -11.09 -22.15 -3.63
C GLY A 249 -11.93 -20.90 -3.67
N GLY A 250 -11.94 -20.17 -2.59
CA GLY A 250 -12.65 -18.92 -2.51
C GLY A 250 -12.45 -18.15 -1.23
N ALA A 251 -13.15 -17.03 -1.14
CA ALA A 251 -13.13 -16.15 0.02
C ALA A 251 -14.53 -15.66 0.36
N VAL A 252 -14.76 -15.45 1.63
CA VAL A 252 -15.93 -14.77 2.16
C VAL A 252 -15.46 -13.63 3.04
N THR A 253 -15.94 -12.42 2.74
CA THR A 253 -15.68 -11.23 3.55
C THR A 253 -17.02 -10.60 3.90
N SER A 254 -17.23 -10.26 5.17
CA SER A 254 -18.43 -9.57 5.62
C SER A 254 -18.05 -8.45 6.57
N SER A 255 -18.68 -7.28 6.41
CA SER A 255 -18.51 -6.13 7.29
C SER A 255 -19.85 -5.54 7.69
N LEU A 256 -19.94 -5.08 8.93
CA LEU A 256 -21.12 -4.43 9.50
C LEU A 256 -20.67 -3.18 10.26
N THR A 257 -21.32 -2.05 9.98
CA THR A 257 -21.06 -0.78 10.66
C THR A 257 -22.38 -0.22 11.23
N LYS A 258 -22.37 0.10 12.50
CA LYS A 258 -23.43 0.90 13.15
C LYS A 258 -22.84 2.24 13.56
N SER A 259 -23.48 3.31 13.13
CA SER A 259 -23.14 4.69 13.52
C SER A 259 -24.35 5.37 14.15
N TYR A 260 -24.11 6.41 14.93
CA TYR A 260 -25.11 7.18 15.67
C TYR A 260 -24.90 8.68 15.44
N GLU A 261 -25.97 9.47 15.45
CA GLU A 261 -25.91 10.93 15.29
C GLU A 261 -25.08 11.64 16.38
N ASN A 262 -24.94 11.03 17.56
CA ASN A 262 -24.12 11.57 18.62
C ASN A 262 -22.61 11.40 18.40
N GLY A 263 -22.21 10.76 17.29
CA GLY A 263 -20.83 10.56 16.88
C GLY A 263 -20.21 9.21 17.24
N TRP A 264 -20.88 8.37 18.03
CA TRP A 264 -20.41 7.01 18.30
C TRP A 264 -20.58 6.11 17.08
N TYR A 265 -19.65 5.19 16.89
CA TYR A 265 -19.78 4.12 15.89
C TYR A 265 -19.01 2.87 16.29
N THR A 266 -19.46 1.76 15.73
CA THR A 266 -18.72 0.50 15.73
C THR A 266 -18.72 -0.11 14.33
N SER A 267 -17.62 -0.72 13.95
CA SER A 267 -17.49 -1.42 12.67
C SER A 267 -16.70 -2.70 12.86
N THR A 268 -17.24 -3.82 12.41
CA THR A 268 -16.57 -5.13 12.50
C THR A 268 -16.54 -5.75 11.12
N GLN A 269 -15.42 -6.40 10.79
CA GLN A 269 -15.22 -7.13 9.55
C GLN A 269 -14.57 -8.46 9.83
N GLY A 270 -14.97 -9.49 9.08
CA GLY A 270 -14.34 -10.79 9.05
C GLY A 270 -14.04 -11.25 7.62
N THR A 271 -12.91 -11.92 7.40
CA THR A 271 -12.51 -12.53 6.15
C THR A 271 -12.05 -13.96 6.38
N ALA A 272 -12.52 -14.89 5.56
CA ALA A 272 -12.04 -16.26 5.50
C ALA A 272 -11.70 -16.62 4.05
N LYS A 273 -10.50 -17.16 3.80
CA LYS A 273 -10.04 -17.62 2.49
C LYS A 273 -9.53 -19.05 2.58
N ARG A 274 -9.90 -19.90 1.61
CA ARG A 274 -9.38 -21.25 1.49
C ARG A 274 -9.14 -21.58 0.03
N PHE A 275 -7.90 -21.95 -0.28
CA PHE A 275 -7.49 -22.46 -1.59
C PHE A 275 -6.67 -23.73 -1.40
N GLY A 276 -6.83 -24.68 -2.31
CA GLY A 276 -5.93 -25.82 -2.44
C GLY A 276 -4.76 -25.47 -3.35
N ASP A 277 -4.09 -26.50 -3.87
CA ASP A 277 -2.96 -26.31 -4.77
C ASP A 277 -3.35 -25.51 -6.00
N PHE A 278 -2.53 -24.52 -6.36
CA PHE A 278 -2.68 -23.79 -7.61
C PHE A 278 -2.19 -24.64 -8.79
N ASN A 279 -2.57 -24.25 -9.99
CA ASN A 279 -2.22 -24.92 -11.24
C ASN A 279 -1.48 -23.94 -12.15
N ALA A 280 -0.34 -24.34 -12.65
CA ALA A 280 0.23 -23.85 -13.90
C ALA A 280 -0.65 -24.35 -15.08
N PRO A 281 -0.46 -23.89 -16.33
CA PRO A 281 -1.26 -24.34 -17.46
C PRO A 281 -1.35 -25.86 -17.62
N ASP A 282 -0.25 -26.57 -17.39
CA ASP A 282 -0.12 -28.00 -17.73
C ASP A 282 0.04 -28.94 -16.53
N TYR A 283 0.22 -28.40 -15.29
CA TYR A 283 0.45 -29.22 -14.10
C TYR A 283 0.06 -28.51 -12.80
N ASN A 284 -0.11 -29.32 -11.73
CA ASN A 284 -0.33 -28.81 -10.38
C ASN A 284 0.94 -28.24 -9.76
N LEU A 285 0.84 -27.10 -9.13
CA LEU A 285 1.88 -26.53 -8.29
C LEU A 285 1.71 -27.11 -6.87
N SER A 286 2.36 -28.23 -6.62
CA SER A 286 2.19 -29.02 -5.40
C SER A 286 2.53 -28.23 -4.13
N ASN A 287 1.65 -28.30 -3.11
CA ASN A 287 1.81 -27.66 -1.81
C ASN A 287 1.79 -26.13 -1.87
N THR A 288 0.86 -25.56 -2.67
CA THR A 288 0.67 -24.11 -2.78
C THR A 288 -0.67 -23.64 -2.20
N GLY A 289 -1.30 -24.43 -1.34
CA GLY A 289 -2.55 -24.08 -0.67
C GLY A 289 -2.43 -22.84 0.24
N VAL A 290 -3.57 -22.17 0.46
CA VAL A 290 -3.71 -20.99 1.32
C VAL A 290 -4.88 -21.16 2.28
N PHE A 291 -4.68 -20.83 3.55
CA PHE A 291 -5.73 -20.73 4.55
C PHE A 291 -5.59 -19.46 5.39
N GLU A 292 -6.47 -18.49 5.19
CA GLU A 292 -6.42 -17.17 5.84
C GLU A 292 -7.73 -16.91 6.60
N ARG A 293 -7.62 -16.34 7.80
CA ARG A 293 -8.74 -15.96 8.68
C ARG A 293 -8.41 -14.65 9.38
N ASN A 294 -9.22 -13.63 9.14
CA ASN A 294 -8.97 -12.28 9.65
C ASN A 294 -10.23 -11.75 10.32
N VAL A 295 -10.02 -10.94 11.34
CA VAL A 295 -11.08 -10.17 12.01
C VAL A 295 -10.52 -8.80 12.32
N ALA A 296 -11.29 -7.75 12.05
CA ALA A 296 -10.96 -6.39 12.44
C ALA A 296 -12.18 -5.70 13.06
N THR A 297 -11.97 -4.94 14.12
CA THR A 297 -13.02 -4.18 14.81
C THR A 297 -12.55 -2.76 15.09
N ARG A 298 -13.45 -1.80 14.90
CA ARG A 298 -13.27 -0.38 15.20
C ARG A 298 -14.39 0.06 16.14
N LEU A 299 -14.03 0.80 17.16
CA LEU A 299 -14.94 1.51 18.04
C LEU A 299 -14.46 2.97 18.10
N GLY A 300 -15.34 3.91 17.77
CA GLY A 300 -14.92 5.29 17.72
C GLY A 300 -16.02 6.25 18.14
N PHE A 301 -15.56 7.44 18.47
CA PHE A 301 -16.38 8.62 18.72
C PHE A 301 -15.81 9.74 17.85
N ASN A 302 -16.60 10.28 16.95
CA ASN A 302 -16.18 11.27 15.98
C ASN A 302 -17.06 12.52 16.05
N ARG A 303 -16.41 13.66 16.24
CA ARG A 303 -16.98 15.01 16.10
C ARG A 303 -16.05 15.85 15.23
N ILE A 304 -16.47 17.03 14.85
CA ILE A 304 -15.68 17.90 13.95
C ILE A 304 -14.34 18.28 14.59
N ASP A 305 -14.37 18.66 15.88
CA ASP A 305 -13.24 19.19 16.64
C ASP A 305 -12.50 18.16 17.49
N PHE A 306 -13.05 16.94 17.60
CA PHE A 306 -12.51 15.90 18.44
C PHE A 306 -12.89 14.51 17.93
N ALA A 307 -11.96 13.59 17.90
CA ALA A 307 -12.25 12.18 17.67
C ALA A 307 -11.32 11.28 18.49
N VAL A 308 -11.84 10.10 18.81
CA VAL A 308 -11.07 8.98 19.37
C VAL A 308 -11.53 7.70 18.71
N GLU A 309 -10.57 6.85 18.30
CA GLU A 309 -10.85 5.55 17.72
C GLU A 309 -9.93 4.50 18.34
N ALA A 310 -10.50 3.39 18.78
CA ALA A 310 -9.82 2.14 19.07
C ALA A 310 -10.00 1.19 17.88
N TYR A 311 -8.92 0.57 17.47
CA TYR A 311 -8.87 -0.42 16.38
C TYR A 311 -8.15 -1.67 16.87
N TYR A 312 -8.69 -2.83 16.53
CA TYR A 312 -8.03 -4.11 16.73
C TYR A 312 -8.15 -4.95 15.47
N SER A 313 -7.06 -5.63 15.07
CA SER A 313 -7.10 -6.64 14.03
C SER A 313 -6.34 -7.89 14.42
N TYR A 314 -6.91 -9.01 14.04
CA TYR A 314 -6.33 -10.35 14.08
C TYR A 314 -6.18 -10.84 12.64
N PHE A 315 -4.97 -11.24 12.27
CA PHE A 315 -4.64 -11.80 10.98
C PHE A 315 -3.95 -13.15 11.19
N LYS A 316 -4.49 -14.20 10.58
CA LYS A 316 -3.93 -15.55 10.61
C LYS A 316 -3.82 -16.06 9.19
N ASN A 317 -2.62 -16.44 8.78
CA ASN A 317 -2.37 -16.98 7.44
C ASN A 317 -1.46 -18.20 7.51
N GLU A 318 -1.90 -19.30 6.91
CA GLU A 318 -1.15 -20.51 6.68
C GLU A 318 -1.00 -20.71 5.17
N ILE A 319 0.23 -20.71 4.67
CA ILE A 319 0.55 -20.83 3.25
C ILE A 319 1.56 -21.93 2.98
N GLY A 320 1.25 -22.76 1.99
CA GLY A 320 2.17 -23.72 1.44
C GLY A 320 3.19 -23.05 0.51
N ILE A 321 4.38 -23.61 0.46
CA ILE A 321 5.43 -23.21 -0.47
C ILE A 321 5.66 -24.36 -1.43
N LEU A 322 5.90 -24.01 -2.71
CA LEU A 322 6.07 -24.98 -3.79
C LEU A 322 6.99 -26.13 -3.37
N ARG A 323 6.48 -27.35 -3.38
CA ARG A 323 7.19 -28.55 -2.90
C ARG A 323 8.47 -28.81 -3.71
N ALA A 324 8.42 -28.56 -5.01
CA ALA A 324 9.54 -28.77 -5.92
C ALA A 324 10.75 -27.84 -5.68
N SER A 325 10.62 -26.78 -4.89
CA SER A 325 11.75 -25.90 -4.53
C SER A 325 12.60 -26.44 -3.38
N HIS A 326 12.19 -27.54 -2.72
CA HIS A 326 12.89 -28.15 -1.57
C HIS A 326 13.37 -29.56 -1.91
N ILE A 327 14.54 -29.63 -2.54
CA ILE A 327 15.14 -30.84 -3.06
C ILE A 327 16.45 -31.12 -2.34
N GLY A 328 16.78 -32.40 -2.16
CA GLY A 328 17.80 -32.81 -1.19
C GLY A 328 19.24 -32.77 -1.70
N GLY A 329 19.54 -33.13 -2.95
CA GLY A 329 20.86 -33.26 -3.51
C GLY A 329 21.33 -32.10 -4.38
N ALA A 330 22.66 -31.93 -4.61
CA ALA A 330 23.19 -30.96 -5.55
C ALA A 330 22.77 -31.30 -6.98
N GLU A 331 22.88 -32.57 -7.34
CA GLU A 331 22.44 -33.07 -8.62
C GLU A 331 20.95 -32.88 -8.84
N ASP A 332 20.11 -33.24 -7.86
CA ASP A 332 18.67 -33.03 -7.90
C ASP A 332 18.32 -31.55 -8.12
N GLN A 333 19.07 -30.64 -7.46
CA GLN A 333 18.84 -29.19 -7.59
C GLN A 333 19.23 -28.68 -8.97
N VAL A 334 20.37 -29.13 -9.50
CA VAL A 334 20.81 -28.79 -10.85
C VAL A 334 19.80 -29.30 -11.88
N GLN A 335 19.36 -30.55 -11.75
CA GLN A 335 18.34 -31.12 -12.64
C GLN A 335 17.00 -30.38 -12.55
N ALA A 336 16.57 -29.96 -11.35
CA ALA A 336 15.34 -29.22 -11.18
C ALA A 336 15.37 -27.82 -11.81
N ILE A 337 16.56 -27.19 -11.86
CA ILE A 337 16.75 -25.89 -12.53
C ILE A 337 16.79 -26.06 -14.05
N LEU A 338 17.36 -27.16 -14.54
CA LEU A 338 17.48 -27.43 -15.97
C LEU A 338 16.20 -27.98 -16.61
N ASN A 339 15.28 -28.53 -15.81
CA ASN A 339 14.04 -29.09 -16.31
C ASN A 339 12.98 -28.02 -16.53
N ASP A 340 12.21 -28.14 -17.60
CA ASP A 340 11.08 -27.24 -17.90
C ASP A 340 9.88 -27.46 -16.96
N THR A 341 9.77 -28.62 -16.35
CA THR A 341 8.68 -29.00 -15.44
C THR A 341 9.20 -29.29 -14.03
N PRO A 342 8.38 -29.05 -12.99
CA PRO A 342 8.74 -29.36 -11.62
C PRO A 342 9.11 -30.84 -11.42
N SER A 343 10.14 -31.09 -10.62
CA SER A 343 10.56 -32.45 -10.24
C SER A 343 9.55 -33.21 -9.36
N ILE A 344 8.64 -32.48 -8.70
CA ILE A 344 7.60 -33.02 -7.83
C ILE A 344 6.26 -32.42 -8.23
N ILE A 345 5.37 -33.26 -8.77
CA ILE A 345 4.00 -32.93 -9.14
C ILE A 345 3.09 -33.96 -8.46
N ASN A 346 2.28 -33.52 -7.50
CA ASN A 346 1.33 -34.35 -6.79
C ASN A 346 -0.11 -34.06 -7.29
N ASP A 347 -1.02 -34.96 -6.96
CA ASP A 347 -2.45 -34.71 -7.14
C ASP A 347 -2.93 -33.51 -6.31
N PHE A 348 -3.98 -32.86 -6.79
CA PHE A 348 -4.57 -31.68 -6.14
C PHE A 348 -5.01 -32.01 -4.69
N THR A 349 -4.68 -31.13 -3.75
CA THR A 349 -5.11 -31.24 -2.37
C THR A 349 -5.36 -29.87 -1.72
N TYR A 350 -6.18 -29.84 -0.67
CA TYR A 350 -6.31 -28.69 0.24
C TYR A 350 -5.37 -28.79 1.44
N ALA A 351 -4.68 -29.90 1.64
CA ALA A 351 -3.74 -30.05 2.73
C ALA A 351 -2.50 -29.17 2.49
N ILE A 352 -2.05 -28.46 3.53
CA ILE A 352 -0.86 -27.63 3.49
C ILE A 352 0.20 -28.37 4.29
N GLY A 353 1.14 -28.99 3.58
CA GLY A 353 2.31 -29.71 4.14
C GLY A 353 3.52 -28.81 4.29
N ALA A 354 4.65 -29.41 4.66
CA ALA A 354 5.94 -28.71 4.59
C ALA A 354 6.50 -28.76 3.14
N PRO A 355 7.14 -27.67 2.68
CA PRO A 355 7.43 -26.42 3.38
C PRO A 355 6.21 -25.52 3.49
N ARG A 356 6.04 -24.82 4.63
CA ARG A 356 4.92 -23.88 4.83
C ARG A 356 5.29 -22.79 5.82
N GLN A 357 4.57 -21.70 5.75
CA GLN A 357 4.57 -20.63 6.74
C GLN A 357 3.23 -20.58 7.48
N ASP A 358 3.28 -20.33 8.77
CA ASP A 358 2.15 -20.05 9.63
C ASP A 358 2.40 -18.73 10.36
N VAL A 359 1.60 -17.71 10.04
CA VAL A 359 1.77 -16.35 10.57
C VAL A 359 0.52 -15.96 11.34
N THR A 360 0.72 -15.44 12.54
CA THR A 360 -0.35 -14.84 13.35
C THR A 360 0.07 -13.42 13.72
N HIS A 361 -0.75 -12.44 13.36
CA HIS A 361 -0.49 -11.03 13.67
C HIS A 361 -1.66 -10.42 14.44
N HIS A 362 -1.34 -9.78 15.56
CA HIS A 362 -2.26 -8.99 16.35
C HIS A 362 -1.83 -7.52 16.28
N LEU A 363 -2.77 -6.64 16.03
CA LEU A 363 -2.55 -5.21 16.02
C LEU A 363 -3.65 -4.53 16.82
N GLY A 364 -3.27 -3.77 17.84
CA GLY A 364 -4.16 -2.89 18.60
C GLY A 364 -3.71 -1.45 18.48
N ARG A 365 -4.63 -0.50 18.25
CA ARG A 365 -4.33 0.93 18.14
C ARG A 365 -5.39 1.75 18.86
N ILE A 366 -4.94 2.80 19.56
CA ILE A 366 -5.80 3.90 20.01
C ILE A 366 -5.24 5.18 19.39
N LYS A 367 -6.11 5.91 18.68
CA LYS A 367 -5.78 7.20 18.06
C LYS A 367 -6.84 8.22 18.43
N GLY A 368 -6.43 9.44 18.73
CA GLY A 368 -7.33 10.56 18.91
C GLY A 368 -6.75 11.84 18.35
N TYR A 369 -7.62 12.80 18.07
CA TYR A 369 -7.24 14.18 17.79
C TYR A 369 -8.19 15.16 18.46
N LYS A 370 -7.68 16.38 18.66
CA LYS A 370 -8.46 17.52 19.08
C LYS A 370 -7.98 18.77 18.35
N ASP A 371 -8.92 19.55 17.84
CA ASP A 371 -8.66 20.88 17.30
C ASP A 371 -8.59 21.87 18.45
N ILE A 372 -7.47 22.57 18.58
CA ILE A 372 -7.20 23.56 19.65
C ILE A 372 -7.01 24.91 18.96
N GLU A 373 -7.83 25.88 19.34
CA GLU A 373 -7.78 27.22 18.80
C GLU A 373 -6.38 27.84 19.04
N GLY A 374 -5.81 28.44 17.99
CA GLY A 374 -4.47 29.05 18.02
C GLY A 374 -3.31 28.06 17.93
N ILE A 375 -3.54 26.75 18.01
CA ILE A 375 -2.51 25.71 17.89
C ILE A 375 -2.70 24.87 16.62
N GLY A 376 -3.95 24.51 16.31
CA GLY A 376 -4.30 23.57 15.23
C GLY A 376 -4.75 22.21 15.76
N ARG A 377 -4.70 21.19 14.90
CA ARG A 377 -5.08 19.81 15.23
C ARG A 377 -3.93 19.08 15.91
N VAL A 378 -4.11 18.73 17.15
CA VAL A 378 -3.19 17.87 17.91
C VAL A 378 -3.68 16.43 17.81
N SER A 379 -2.85 15.54 17.29
CA SER A 379 -3.14 14.11 17.14
C SER A 379 -2.19 13.29 17.99
N MET A 380 -2.71 12.22 18.61
CA MET A 380 -1.91 11.24 19.35
C MET A 380 -2.34 9.83 18.99
N GLN A 381 -1.37 8.93 18.88
CA GLN A 381 -1.60 7.52 18.60
C GLN A 381 -0.66 6.65 19.44
N TYR A 382 -1.21 5.57 19.96
CA TYR A 382 -0.44 4.45 20.50
C TYR A 382 -0.89 3.17 19.82
N ASP A 383 0.07 2.34 19.44
CA ASP A 383 -0.20 1.01 18.90
C ASP A 383 0.71 -0.06 19.47
N TYR A 384 0.15 -1.26 19.52
CA TYR A 384 0.83 -2.50 19.87
C TYR A 384 0.66 -3.50 18.75
N GLN A 385 1.76 -4.13 18.36
CA GLN A 385 1.78 -5.20 17.37
C GLN A 385 2.49 -6.42 17.95
N GLN A 386 1.96 -7.60 17.67
CA GLN A 386 2.64 -8.88 17.91
C GLN A 386 2.52 -9.75 16.67
N ASN A 387 3.65 -10.12 16.11
CA ASN A 387 3.74 -11.05 14.98
C ASN A 387 4.43 -12.33 15.45
N ASN A 388 3.72 -13.44 15.33
CA ASN A 388 4.24 -14.79 15.55
C ASN A 388 4.42 -15.44 14.18
N ARG A 389 5.65 -15.88 13.87
CA ARG A 389 5.98 -16.53 12.62
C ARG A 389 6.57 -17.88 12.85
N LEU A 390 5.92 -18.91 12.32
CA LEU A 390 6.44 -20.27 12.26
C LEU A 390 6.73 -20.64 10.80
N GLU A 391 7.89 -21.24 10.57
CA GLU A 391 8.21 -21.83 9.28
C GLU A 391 8.55 -23.29 9.45
N PHE A 392 7.98 -24.12 8.60
CA PHE A 392 8.17 -25.57 8.61
C PHE A 392 8.91 -25.98 7.34
N ASP A 393 9.93 -26.76 7.51
CA ASP A 393 10.72 -27.34 6.44
C ASP A 393 10.39 -28.83 6.27
N VAL A 394 10.83 -29.43 5.17
CA VAL A 394 10.73 -30.87 4.93
C VAL A 394 11.73 -31.58 5.83
N ARG A 395 11.25 -32.04 6.96
CA ARG A 395 12.03 -32.73 7.97
C ARG A 395 11.61 -34.21 8.06
N ARG A 396 12.49 -35.06 8.59
CA ARG A 396 12.25 -36.51 8.76
C ARG A 396 12.12 -36.87 10.23
N ALA A 397 11.51 -38.04 10.49
CA ALA A 397 11.31 -38.66 11.80
C ALA A 397 10.58 -37.74 12.80
N ASP A 398 10.95 -37.69 14.06
CA ASP A 398 10.30 -36.99 15.16
C ASP A 398 10.29 -35.44 14.98
N ASN A 399 11.04 -34.93 14.04
CA ASN A 399 11.12 -33.49 13.77
C ASN A 399 10.19 -33.02 12.64
N LYS A 400 9.43 -33.90 12.00
CA LYS A 400 8.61 -33.59 10.82
C LYS A 400 7.58 -32.44 11.06
N ASP A 401 7.03 -32.38 12.27
CA ASP A 401 6.02 -31.38 12.65
C ASP A 401 6.59 -30.22 13.49
N LYS A 402 7.92 -30.18 13.66
CA LYS A 402 8.59 -29.14 14.44
C LYS A 402 8.98 -27.96 13.54
N ALA A 403 8.64 -26.75 13.97
CA ALA A 403 9.03 -25.55 13.25
C ALA A 403 10.56 -25.42 13.13
N SER A 404 11.03 -24.94 11.99
CA SER A 404 12.44 -24.61 11.73
C SER A 404 12.75 -23.15 12.06
N VAL A 405 11.75 -22.26 11.93
CA VAL A 405 11.79 -20.87 12.39
C VAL A 405 10.60 -20.69 13.31
N ASP A 406 10.84 -20.10 14.47
CA ASP A 406 9.82 -19.72 15.45
C ASP A 406 10.25 -18.37 16.04
N LEU A 407 9.62 -17.29 15.56
CA LEU A 407 9.93 -15.91 15.89
C LEU A 407 8.71 -15.23 16.49
N VAL A 408 8.93 -14.48 17.56
CA VAL A 408 7.92 -13.61 18.18
C VAL A 408 8.46 -12.19 18.18
N LEU A 409 7.86 -11.33 17.34
CA LEU A 409 8.17 -9.90 17.27
C LEU A 409 7.07 -9.12 17.99
N LYS A 410 7.43 -8.30 18.97
CA LYS A 410 6.52 -7.39 19.68
C LYS A 410 6.99 -5.96 19.48
N THR A 411 6.06 -5.07 19.16
CA THR A 411 6.36 -3.65 18.94
C THR A 411 5.33 -2.79 19.64
N HIS A 412 5.81 -1.80 20.38
CA HIS A 412 5.03 -0.71 20.95
C HIS A 412 5.43 0.56 20.23
N SER A 413 4.45 1.32 19.72
CA SER A 413 4.71 2.57 19.01
C SER A 413 3.87 3.69 19.61
N PHE A 414 4.46 4.87 19.69
CA PHE A 414 3.79 6.10 20.06
C PHE A 414 4.09 7.18 19.01
N LYS A 415 3.07 7.94 18.61
CA LYS A 415 3.20 9.08 17.72
C LYS A 415 2.35 10.23 18.24
N ALA A 416 2.90 11.45 18.20
CA ALA A 416 2.17 12.69 18.44
C ALA A 416 2.54 13.70 17.36
N ASP A 417 1.55 14.39 16.81
CA ASP A 417 1.76 15.43 15.81
C ASP A 417 0.76 16.58 15.95
N VAL A 418 1.20 17.74 15.46
CA VAL A 418 0.38 18.95 15.38
C VAL A 418 0.34 19.38 13.92
N THR A 419 -0.87 19.54 13.38
CA THR A 419 -1.11 20.10 12.04
C THR A 419 -1.85 21.41 12.17
N ALA A 420 -1.32 22.48 11.59
CA ALA A 420 -1.90 23.80 11.62
C ALA A 420 -1.80 24.51 10.27
N ASP A 421 -2.87 25.21 9.91
CA ASP A 421 -2.86 26.23 8.86
C ASP A 421 -2.70 27.62 9.53
N VAL A 422 -1.50 28.19 9.41
CA VAL A 422 -1.20 29.53 10.01
C VAL A 422 -1.87 30.64 9.23
N SER A 423 -2.06 30.41 7.94
CA SER A 423 -2.77 31.31 7.03
C SER A 423 -3.29 30.50 5.84
N ASP A 424 -4.07 31.11 4.97
CA ASP A 424 -4.54 30.51 3.72
C ASP A 424 -3.40 30.05 2.79
N LYS A 425 -2.18 30.56 3.06
CA LYS A 425 -0.99 30.26 2.24
C LYS A 425 -0.01 29.31 2.90
N LEU A 426 0.03 29.25 4.22
CA LEU A 426 1.07 28.54 4.98
C LEU A 426 0.45 27.52 5.91
N GLY A 427 0.68 26.25 5.66
CA GLY A 427 0.39 25.14 6.54
C GLY A 427 1.65 24.40 6.97
N TYR A 428 1.66 23.81 8.16
CA TYR A 428 2.73 22.97 8.64
C TYR A 428 2.22 21.79 9.49
N THR A 429 3.02 20.74 9.52
CA THR A 429 2.84 19.60 10.42
C THR A 429 4.18 19.27 11.06
N TYR A 430 4.21 19.13 12.38
CA TYR A 430 5.39 18.63 13.07
C TYR A 430 4.99 17.59 14.10
N GLY A 431 5.91 16.68 14.40
CA GLY A 431 5.59 15.59 15.33
C GLY A 431 6.80 14.77 15.73
N VAL A 432 6.53 13.87 16.67
CA VAL A 432 7.50 12.95 17.22
C VAL A 432 6.95 11.51 17.17
N SER A 433 7.85 10.55 17.10
CA SER A 433 7.54 9.12 17.15
C SER A 433 8.54 8.39 18.02
N ALA A 434 8.08 7.35 18.72
CA ALA A 434 8.92 6.46 19.51
C ALA A 434 8.47 5.02 19.29
N ASN A 435 9.43 4.09 19.13
CA ASN A 435 9.15 2.67 18.99
C ASN A 435 10.04 1.88 19.94
N TYR A 436 9.44 0.88 20.57
CA TYR A 436 10.13 -0.16 21.34
C TYR A 436 9.77 -1.51 20.75
N GLN A 437 10.77 -2.27 20.34
CA GLN A 437 10.57 -3.55 19.66
C GLN A 437 11.48 -4.63 20.27
N THR A 438 10.93 -5.83 20.47
CA THR A 438 11.67 -7.01 20.89
C THR A 438 11.43 -8.16 19.92
N ASN A 439 12.47 -8.85 19.53
CA ASN A 439 12.40 -10.11 18.80
C ASN A 439 12.92 -11.25 19.67
N PHE A 440 12.14 -12.32 19.77
CA PHE A 440 12.53 -13.56 20.41
C PHE A 440 12.55 -14.67 19.38
N ALA A 441 13.69 -15.34 19.27
CA ALA A 441 13.90 -16.51 18.41
C ALA A 441 13.96 -17.78 19.28
N ASN A 442 12.92 -18.64 19.20
CA ASN A 442 12.78 -19.80 20.05
C ASN A 442 13.90 -20.84 19.82
N PRO A 443 14.73 -21.16 20.85
CA PRO A 443 15.82 -22.12 20.71
C PRO A 443 15.34 -23.56 20.56
N GLN A 444 14.10 -23.87 20.93
CA GLN A 444 13.54 -25.22 20.88
C GLN A 444 13.37 -25.77 19.47
N THR A 445 13.45 -24.91 18.44
CA THR A 445 13.48 -25.35 17.04
C THR A 445 14.60 -26.35 16.76
N GLY A 446 15.69 -26.30 17.53
CA GLY A 446 16.88 -27.14 17.36
C GLY A 446 17.66 -26.80 16.07
N VAL A 447 17.43 -25.62 15.50
CA VAL A 447 18.12 -25.10 14.31
C VAL A 447 18.86 -23.82 14.69
N ARG A 448 19.89 -23.49 13.92
CA ARG A 448 20.55 -22.19 14.06
C ARG A 448 19.56 -21.09 13.78
N ARG A 449 19.53 -20.09 14.67
CA ARG A 449 18.66 -18.93 14.53
C ARG A 449 19.15 -18.05 13.39
N LEU A 450 18.32 -17.84 12.37
CA LEU A 450 18.60 -16.93 11.26
C LEU A 450 18.61 -15.48 11.76
N ILE A 451 17.57 -15.10 12.51
CA ILE A 451 17.44 -13.80 13.16
C ILE A 451 17.67 -13.99 14.66
N PRO A 452 18.56 -13.20 15.31
CA PRO A 452 18.85 -13.29 16.73
C PRO A 452 17.78 -12.68 17.61
N ASP A 453 17.92 -12.88 18.93
CA ASP A 453 17.21 -12.12 19.93
C ASP A 453 17.75 -10.68 19.95
N TYR A 454 16.83 -9.69 19.94
CA TYR A 454 17.23 -8.29 20.05
C TYR A 454 16.15 -7.44 20.73
N THR A 455 16.60 -6.30 21.25
CA THR A 455 15.78 -5.18 21.69
C THR A 455 16.17 -3.95 20.87
N LYS A 456 15.18 -3.27 20.30
CA LYS A 456 15.39 -2.08 19.48
C LYS A 456 14.54 -0.92 19.97
N TYR A 457 15.17 0.25 20.09
CA TYR A 457 14.51 1.53 20.37
C TYR A 457 14.72 2.45 19.18
N SER A 458 13.67 3.15 18.77
CA SER A 458 13.77 4.15 17.71
C SER A 458 12.99 5.40 18.10
N PHE A 459 13.60 6.56 17.92
CA PHE A 459 13.02 7.88 18.19
C PHE A 459 13.13 8.72 16.92
N GLY A 460 12.05 9.38 16.53
CA GLY A 460 12.02 10.22 15.35
C GLY A 460 11.33 11.53 15.62
N GLY A 461 11.82 12.60 15.00
CA GLY A 461 11.19 13.91 14.97
C GLY A 461 11.10 14.42 13.55
N PHE A 462 9.99 15.07 13.18
CA PHE A 462 9.80 15.62 11.85
C PHE A 462 9.07 16.96 11.85
N ILE A 463 9.30 17.72 10.81
CA ILE A 463 8.53 18.91 10.45
C ILE A 463 8.36 18.95 8.94
N THR A 464 7.14 19.23 8.48
CA THR A 464 6.82 19.48 7.08
C THR A 464 6.04 20.79 6.98
N GLY A 465 6.28 21.54 5.93
CA GLY A 465 5.56 22.78 5.67
C GLY A 465 5.21 22.92 4.21
N ASN A 466 4.07 23.55 3.92
CA ASN A 466 3.65 23.89 2.56
C ASN A 466 3.32 25.39 2.47
N TYR A 467 3.69 25.98 1.33
CA TYR A 467 3.43 27.38 1.06
C TYR A 467 2.80 27.56 -0.31
N THR A 468 1.56 28.07 -0.32
CA THR A 468 0.81 28.40 -1.52
C THR A 468 1.10 29.85 -1.91
N LEU A 469 1.97 30.09 -2.88
CA LEU A 469 2.32 31.44 -3.34
C LEU A 469 1.10 32.10 -4.02
N ASN A 470 0.45 31.34 -4.91
CA ASN A 470 -0.78 31.74 -5.62
C ASN A 470 -1.51 30.46 -6.12
N SER A 471 -2.56 30.61 -6.92
CA SER A 471 -3.33 29.49 -7.49
C SER A 471 -2.52 28.54 -8.39
N GLN A 472 -1.37 28.97 -8.88
CA GLN A 472 -0.52 28.21 -9.79
C GLN A 472 0.65 27.54 -9.09
N TRP A 473 1.22 28.14 -8.03
CA TRP A 473 2.44 27.67 -7.40
C TRP A 473 2.25 27.28 -5.95
N LEU A 474 2.65 26.06 -5.63
CA LEU A 474 2.71 25.53 -4.27
C LEU A 474 4.08 24.88 -4.05
N PHE A 475 4.69 25.18 -2.90
CA PHE A 475 5.96 24.65 -2.43
C PHE A 475 5.74 23.81 -1.19
N GLU A 476 6.53 22.76 -1.02
CA GLU A 476 6.53 21.89 0.16
C GLU A 476 7.97 21.57 0.53
N ALA A 477 8.27 21.59 1.83
CA ALA A 477 9.56 21.17 2.35
C ALA A 477 9.36 20.40 3.65
N GLY A 478 10.25 19.46 3.94
CA GLY A 478 10.19 18.69 5.17
C GLY A 478 11.55 18.18 5.60
N LEU A 479 11.71 18.01 6.90
CA LEU A 479 12.88 17.46 7.57
C LEU A 479 12.43 16.38 8.55
N ARG A 480 13.21 15.31 8.67
CA ARG A 480 13.05 14.26 9.69
C ARG A 480 14.42 13.75 10.12
N ILE A 481 14.53 13.38 11.37
CA ILE A 481 15.67 12.65 11.88
C ILE A 481 15.18 11.48 12.73
N ASP A 482 15.72 10.31 12.49
CA ASP A 482 15.45 9.08 13.23
C ASP A 482 16.72 8.57 13.90
N HIS A 483 16.62 8.23 15.17
CA HIS A 483 17.68 7.64 15.99
C HIS A 483 17.27 6.22 16.35
N THR A 484 18.10 5.24 16.04
CA THR A 484 17.85 3.82 16.34
C THR A 484 18.99 3.25 17.17
N PHE A 485 18.63 2.60 18.26
CA PHE A 485 19.52 1.78 19.09
C PHE A 485 19.05 0.33 19.05
N MET A 486 20.00 -0.61 18.87
CA MET A 486 19.74 -2.04 18.85
C MET A 486 20.72 -2.77 19.76
N ASP A 487 20.21 -3.55 20.71
CA ASP A 487 20.95 -4.43 21.60
C ASP A 487 20.65 -5.88 21.24
N VAL A 488 21.68 -6.67 20.86
CA VAL A 488 21.53 -7.96 20.19
C VAL A 488 22.32 -9.03 20.92
N TYR A 489 21.75 -10.23 21.05
CA TYR A 489 22.43 -11.42 21.54
C TYR A 489 22.49 -12.49 20.46
N LYS A 490 23.69 -12.81 19.96
CA LYS A 490 23.87 -13.78 18.89
C LYS A 490 25.03 -14.71 19.13
N PHE A 491 24.80 -16.01 18.83
CA PHE A 491 25.84 -17.01 18.76
C PHE A 491 26.40 -17.10 17.32
N TYR A 492 27.69 -16.91 17.15
CA TYR A 492 28.44 -17.18 15.94
C TYR A 492 29.28 -18.43 16.04
N ARG A 493 29.49 -19.14 14.95
CA ARG A 493 30.55 -20.13 14.86
C ARG A 493 31.89 -19.42 14.89
N ARG A 494 32.86 -19.96 15.63
CA ARG A 494 34.19 -19.39 15.69
C ARG A 494 34.84 -19.32 14.30
N SER A 495 34.74 -20.41 13.51
CA SER A 495 35.27 -20.43 12.14
C SER A 495 34.68 -19.39 11.23
N PHE A 496 33.36 -19.12 11.33
CA PHE A 496 32.70 -18.06 10.59
C PHE A 496 33.16 -16.67 11.04
N TRP A 497 33.32 -16.46 12.33
CA TRP A 497 33.79 -15.21 12.91
C TRP A 497 35.22 -14.86 12.43
N GLU A 498 36.13 -15.85 12.43
CA GLU A 498 37.49 -15.74 11.94
C GLU A 498 37.54 -15.55 10.40
N GLU A 499 36.75 -16.32 9.65
CA GLU A 499 36.62 -16.18 8.18
C GLU A 499 36.20 -14.77 7.73
N ARG A 500 35.32 -14.12 8.52
CA ARG A 500 34.86 -12.74 8.26
C ARG A 500 35.81 -11.66 8.76
N GLY A 501 36.89 -12.02 9.42
CA GLY A 501 37.86 -11.09 10.04
C GLY A 501 37.29 -10.33 11.25
N TYR A 502 36.19 -10.82 11.83
CA TYR A 502 35.54 -10.17 12.97
C TYR A 502 36.36 -10.28 14.26
N ASP A 503 37.25 -11.28 14.37
CA ASP A 503 38.20 -11.44 15.45
C ASP A 503 39.16 -10.23 15.61
N SER A 504 39.48 -9.56 14.50
CA SER A 504 40.32 -8.36 14.51
C SER A 504 39.53 -7.06 14.70
N GLN A 505 38.27 -7.03 14.28
CA GLN A 505 37.47 -5.80 14.24
C GLN A 505 36.46 -5.69 15.40
N PHE A 506 35.95 -6.82 15.89
CA PHE A 506 34.82 -6.91 16.81
C PHE A 506 35.10 -7.84 18.00
N SER A 507 36.35 -8.07 18.37
CA SER A 507 36.74 -8.96 19.49
C SER A 507 36.11 -8.55 20.82
N ASP A 508 35.89 -7.25 21.04
CA ASP A 508 35.24 -6.65 22.19
C ASP A 508 33.75 -6.98 22.33
N LEU A 509 33.08 -7.39 21.22
CA LEU A 509 31.69 -7.83 21.23
C LEU A 509 31.50 -9.24 21.78
N VAL A 510 32.54 -10.05 21.90
CA VAL A 510 32.49 -11.43 22.41
C VAL A 510 32.41 -11.39 23.92
N ILE A 511 31.29 -11.88 24.48
CA ILE A 511 31.05 -11.92 25.91
C ILE A 511 31.30 -13.31 26.53
N GLU A 512 31.18 -14.39 25.72
CA GLU A 512 31.37 -15.75 26.16
C GLU A 512 31.82 -16.65 25.00
N GLN A 513 32.69 -17.62 25.31
CA GLN A 513 33.05 -18.68 24.37
C GLN A 513 32.50 -20.02 24.90
N ALA A 514 31.59 -20.63 24.15
CA ALA A 514 30.97 -21.91 24.45
C ALA A 514 31.38 -22.96 23.40
N GLY A 515 32.48 -23.69 23.68
CA GLY A 515 33.05 -24.63 22.72
C GLY A 515 33.48 -23.97 21.42
N ASN A 516 32.85 -24.36 20.29
CA ASN A 516 33.10 -23.79 18.97
C ASN A 516 32.17 -22.63 18.63
N GLN A 517 31.46 -22.02 19.59
CA GLN A 517 30.57 -20.91 19.44
C GLN A 517 31.04 -19.73 20.29
N LEU A 518 30.82 -18.53 19.75
CA LEU A 518 31.06 -17.26 20.42
C LEU A 518 29.71 -16.58 20.65
N LEU A 519 29.37 -16.30 21.90
CA LEU A 519 28.25 -15.45 22.25
C LEU A 519 28.71 -13.99 22.14
N THR A 520 28.01 -13.20 21.36
CA THR A 520 28.31 -11.79 21.14
C THR A 520 27.14 -10.91 21.58
N ASN A 521 27.45 -9.65 21.97
CA ASN A 521 26.45 -8.63 22.30
C ASN A 521 26.75 -7.32 21.58
N PRO A 522 26.47 -7.24 20.27
CA PRO A 522 26.52 -5.97 19.53
C PRO A 522 25.51 -4.96 20.05
N LYS A 523 25.98 -3.72 20.30
CA LYS A 523 25.15 -2.53 20.59
C LYS A 523 25.34 -1.54 19.48
N LEU A 524 24.32 -1.39 18.64
CA LEU A 524 24.41 -0.64 17.40
C LEU A 524 23.59 0.65 17.48
N TYR A 525 24.13 1.72 16.93
CA TYR A 525 23.53 3.06 16.93
C TYR A 525 23.50 3.59 15.50
N PHE A 526 22.34 4.05 15.06
CA PHE A 526 22.16 4.62 13.73
C PHE A 526 21.40 5.95 13.83
N THR A 527 21.87 6.94 13.08
CA THR A 527 21.17 8.23 12.93
C THR A 527 20.87 8.46 11.47
N ASN A 528 19.58 8.55 11.13
CA ASN A 528 19.09 8.56 9.77
C ASN A 528 18.33 9.86 9.49
N PRO A 529 18.93 10.83 8.78
CA PRO A 529 18.25 12.02 8.32
C PRO A 529 17.38 11.71 7.10
N ALA A 530 16.29 12.46 6.96
CA ALA A 530 15.47 12.50 5.74
C ALA A 530 15.05 13.94 5.45
N PHE A 531 14.94 14.26 4.17
CA PHE A 531 14.60 15.60 3.69
C PHE A 531 13.72 15.49 2.45
N THR A 532 12.74 16.38 2.30
CA THR A 532 11.97 16.52 1.07
C THR A 532 11.84 17.98 0.68
N LEU A 533 11.91 18.24 -0.62
CA LEU A 533 11.64 19.54 -1.22
C LEU A 533 10.81 19.28 -2.48
N GLY A 534 9.69 19.97 -2.61
CA GLY A 534 8.80 19.80 -3.73
C GLY A 534 8.18 21.10 -4.19
N VAL A 535 7.85 21.14 -5.48
CA VAL A 535 7.08 22.20 -6.11
C VAL A 535 5.97 21.61 -6.96
N LYS A 536 4.80 22.21 -6.87
CA LYS A 536 3.67 21.97 -7.77
C LYS A 536 3.40 23.25 -8.55
N HIS A 537 3.36 23.15 -9.89
CA HIS A 537 2.98 24.22 -10.78
C HIS A 537 1.79 23.83 -11.65
N THR A 538 0.75 24.65 -11.65
CA THR A 538 -0.48 24.44 -12.46
C THR A 538 -0.52 25.49 -13.54
N PHE A 539 -0.63 25.08 -14.81
CA PHE A 539 -0.72 25.97 -15.99
C PHE A 539 -1.68 25.41 -17.03
N GLY A 540 -2.78 26.11 -17.24
CA GLY A 540 -3.88 25.61 -18.08
C GLY A 540 -4.41 24.26 -17.57
N THR A 541 -4.44 23.26 -18.42
CA THR A 541 -4.86 21.88 -18.12
C THR A 541 -3.72 21.00 -17.58
N TYR A 542 -2.50 21.56 -17.45
CA TYR A 542 -1.32 20.82 -17.02
C TYR A 542 -0.99 21.08 -15.55
N VAL A 543 -0.50 20.05 -14.89
CA VAL A 543 0.08 20.12 -13.53
C VAL A 543 1.46 19.46 -13.55
N LEU A 544 2.47 20.23 -13.18
CA LEU A 544 3.84 19.77 -13.03
C LEU A 544 4.15 19.63 -11.54
N PHE A 545 4.70 18.49 -11.14
CA PHE A 545 5.30 18.26 -9.84
C PHE A 545 6.79 17.99 -10.04
N ALA A 546 7.64 18.62 -9.27
CA ALA A 546 9.07 18.36 -9.23
C ALA A 546 9.50 18.17 -7.77
N ASN A 547 10.18 17.07 -7.48
CA ASN A 547 10.54 16.72 -6.12
C ASN A 547 11.98 16.22 -6.03
N TYR A 548 12.63 16.58 -4.93
CA TYR A 548 13.85 15.98 -4.43
C TYR A 548 13.57 15.40 -3.05
N CYS A 549 13.98 14.15 -2.83
CA CYS A 549 13.88 13.48 -1.54
C CYS A 549 15.22 12.86 -1.16
N LEU A 550 15.68 13.10 0.06
CA LEU A 550 16.72 12.35 0.72
C LEU A 550 16.07 11.45 1.76
N ALA A 551 16.37 10.16 1.75
CA ALA A 551 15.90 9.17 2.71
C ALA A 551 17.07 8.34 3.22
N SER A 552 17.09 8.05 4.52
CA SER A 552 18.11 7.19 5.10
C SER A 552 17.48 6.15 6.02
N ARG A 553 18.01 4.91 6.00
CA ARG A 553 17.55 3.82 6.85
C ARG A 553 18.70 3.08 7.50
N ALA A 554 18.48 2.61 8.72
CA ALA A 554 19.37 1.63 9.37
C ALA A 554 19.25 0.26 8.70
N PRO A 555 20.30 -0.57 8.75
CA PRO A 555 20.21 -1.99 8.38
C PRO A 555 19.21 -2.73 9.25
N ASP A 556 18.56 -3.74 8.68
CA ASP A 556 17.71 -4.67 9.42
C ASP A 556 18.51 -5.77 10.08
N ALA A 557 17.89 -6.45 11.07
CA ALA A 557 18.51 -7.58 11.75
C ALA A 557 18.89 -8.72 10.79
N SER A 558 18.16 -8.94 9.69
CA SER A 558 18.50 -9.92 8.66
C SER A 558 19.74 -9.53 7.87
N GLU A 559 19.90 -8.26 7.53
CA GLU A 559 21.04 -7.74 6.77
C GLU A 559 22.33 -7.80 7.58
N LEU A 560 22.22 -7.59 8.91
CA LEU A 560 23.36 -7.61 9.83
C LEU A 560 23.72 -9.01 10.34
N PHE A 561 22.71 -9.85 10.60
CA PHE A 561 22.90 -11.02 11.45
C PHE A 561 22.55 -12.36 10.82
N SER A 562 22.00 -12.42 9.58
CA SER A 562 21.70 -13.71 8.97
C SER A 562 22.94 -14.59 8.89
N GLU A 563 22.83 -15.83 9.38
CA GLU A 563 23.87 -16.85 9.26
C GLU A 563 23.21 -18.24 9.34
N GLY A 564 22.61 -18.68 8.25
CA GLY A 564 21.96 -19.97 8.28
C GLY A 564 20.97 -20.22 7.17
N LEU A 565 20.31 -21.37 7.23
CA LEU A 565 19.30 -21.75 6.26
C LEU A 565 17.99 -20.99 6.55
N HIS A 566 17.54 -20.27 5.54
CA HIS A 566 16.20 -19.70 5.50
C HIS A 566 15.27 -20.76 4.90
N HIS A 567 14.52 -21.40 5.77
CA HIS A 567 13.83 -22.64 5.45
C HIS A 567 12.73 -22.47 4.39
N SER A 568 11.95 -21.42 4.47
CA SER A 568 10.90 -21.12 3.48
C SER A 568 11.46 -20.68 2.13
N ALA A 569 12.70 -20.17 2.08
CA ALA A 569 13.38 -19.75 0.87
C ALA A 569 14.28 -20.83 0.27
N SER A 570 14.51 -21.94 0.97
CA SER A 570 15.42 -23.02 0.55
C SER A 570 16.84 -22.54 0.20
N ARG A 571 17.37 -21.58 0.96
CA ARG A 571 18.70 -20.98 0.75
C ARG A 571 19.39 -20.62 2.06
N ILE A 572 20.73 -20.57 2.04
CA ILE A 572 21.52 -20.04 3.15
C ILE A 572 21.67 -18.53 2.97
N GLU A 573 21.35 -17.77 4.00
CA GLU A 573 21.53 -16.32 4.01
C GLU A 573 22.66 -15.92 4.95
N ILE A 574 23.49 -14.95 4.50
CA ILE A 574 24.66 -14.46 5.23
C ILE A 574 24.61 -12.94 5.24
N GLY A 575 24.52 -12.38 6.46
CA GLY A 575 24.58 -10.93 6.71
C GLY A 575 26.00 -10.47 7.07
N ASP A 576 26.13 -9.15 7.32
CA ASP A 576 27.42 -8.58 7.71
C ASP A 576 27.25 -7.47 8.77
N LEU A 577 27.99 -7.62 9.87
CA LEU A 577 28.03 -6.67 11.00
C LEU A 577 28.60 -5.29 10.64
N GLN A 578 29.33 -5.19 9.53
CA GLN A 578 29.99 -3.96 9.09
C GLN A 578 29.07 -2.96 8.42
N PHE A 579 27.81 -3.34 8.16
CA PHE A 579 26.89 -2.49 7.41
C PHE A 579 26.53 -1.21 8.14
N GLY A 580 26.67 -0.11 7.43
CA GLY A 580 26.18 1.21 7.82
C GLY A 580 24.82 1.54 7.23
N SER A 581 24.32 2.73 7.57
CA SER A 581 23.04 3.22 7.04
C SER A 581 23.08 3.38 5.53
N GLU A 582 21.97 3.04 4.90
CA GLU A 582 21.69 3.27 3.48
C GLU A 582 21.13 4.68 3.29
N THR A 583 21.61 5.44 2.31
CA THR A 583 21.13 6.80 2.01
C THR A 583 20.80 6.95 0.54
N ALA A 584 19.58 7.39 0.24
CA ALA A 584 19.05 7.54 -1.10
C ALA A 584 18.76 9.00 -1.44
N HIS A 585 19.10 9.41 -2.66
CA HIS A 585 18.85 10.70 -3.26
C HIS A 585 17.95 10.52 -4.47
N LYS A 586 16.66 10.83 -4.34
CA LYS A 586 15.67 10.66 -5.42
C LYS A 586 15.24 12.02 -5.98
N VAL A 587 15.34 12.16 -7.31
CA VAL A 587 14.72 13.25 -8.07
C VAL A 587 13.56 12.65 -8.85
N SER A 588 12.39 13.27 -8.83
CA SER A 588 11.24 12.86 -9.63
C SER A 588 10.52 14.07 -10.21
N LEU A 589 10.06 13.91 -11.45
CA LEU A 589 9.18 14.84 -12.12
C LEU A 589 7.86 14.12 -12.41
N THR A 590 6.75 14.83 -12.35
CA THR A 590 5.45 14.30 -12.79
C THR A 590 4.74 15.37 -13.57
N LEU A 591 4.50 15.10 -14.85
CA LEU A 591 3.66 15.95 -15.71
C LEU A 591 2.32 15.26 -15.86
N GLN A 592 1.27 15.94 -15.43
CA GLN A 592 -0.12 15.50 -15.59
C GLN A 592 -0.86 16.47 -16.49
N GLN A 593 -1.61 15.94 -17.44
CA GLN A 593 -2.59 16.69 -18.20
C GLN A 593 -4.00 16.13 -17.92
N ARG A 594 -4.97 17.02 -17.78
CA ARG A 594 -6.39 16.68 -17.63
C ARG A 594 -7.20 17.44 -18.66
N GLY A 595 -7.79 16.70 -19.59
CA GLY A 595 -8.77 17.17 -20.56
C GLY A 595 -10.10 16.46 -20.37
N GLU A 596 -11.12 16.84 -21.12
CA GLU A 596 -12.46 16.20 -21.05
C GLU A 596 -12.43 14.74 -21.51
N ASN A 597 -11.70 14.46 -22.60
CA ASN A 597 -11.65 13.12 -23.22
C ASN A 597 -10.29 12.44 -23.13
N PHE A 598 -9.32 13.12 -22.51
CA PHE A 598 -7.95 12.65 -22.47
C PHE A 598 -7.26 13.06 -21.17
N GLU A 599 -6.69 12.11 -20.49
CA GLU A 599 -5.80 12.32 -19.34
C GLU A 599 -4.52 11.55 -19.56
N PHE A 600 -3.37 12.15 -19.21
CA PHE A 600 -2.14 11.41 -19.10
C PHE A 600 -1.30 11.87 -17.91
N THR A 601 -0.44 10.98 -17.44
CA THR A 601 0.56 11.25 -16.40
C THR A 601 1.88 10.63 -16.85
N LEU A 602 2.95 11.42 -16.85
CA LEU A 602 4.32 11.02 -17.18
C LEU A 602 5.19 11.24 -15.96
N MET A 603 5.92 10.22 -15.50
CA MET A 603 6.66 10.23 -14.23
C MET A 603 8.09 9.68 -14.40
N PRO A 604 9.02 10.44 -14.97
CA PRO A 604 10.44 10.08 -14.93
C PRO A 604 11.03 10.31 -13.54
N TYR A 605 11.97 9.45 -13.15
CA TYR A 605 12.69 9.57 -11.89
C TYR A 605 14.10 8.99 -11.96
N SER A 606 14.95 9.45 -11.04
CA SER A 606 16.30 8.90 -10.80
C SER A 606 16.55 8.85 -9.29
N ASN A 607 17.10 7.75 -8.82
CA ASN A 607 17.40 7.48 -7.42
C ASN A 607 18.83 6.93 -7.30
N THR A 608 19.73 7.68 -6.67
CA THR A 608 21.10 7.25 -6.36
C THR A 608 21.14 6.84 -4.90
N ILE A 609 21.66 5.66 -4.61
CA ILE A 609 21.64 5.08 -3.26
C ILE A 609 23.05 4.70 -2.86
N ASP A 610 23.57 5.37 -1.84
CA ASP A 610 24.83 5.01 -1.23
C ASP A 610 24.61 3.92 -0.17
N ASN A 611 25.57 3.01 -0.04
CA ASN A 611 25.49 1.84 0.84
C ASN A 611 24.23 0.96 0.58
N TYR A 612 23.81 0.84 -0.67
CA TYR A 612 22.68 0.01 -1.06
C TYR A 612 22.91 -1.44 -0.64
N MET A 613 22.08 -1.96 0.24
CA MET A 613 22.17 -3.34 0.72
C MET A 613 21.40 -4.25 -0.22
N LEU A 614 22.10 -5.12 -0.92
CA LEU A 614 21.50 -6.14 -1.77
C LEU A 614 21.92 -7.53 -1.29
N ILE A 615 21.11 -8.51 -1.64
CA ILE A 615 21.41 -9.91 -1.43
C ILE A 615 21.55 -10.59 -2.81
N GLU A 616 22.67 -11.25 -3.03
CA GLU A 616 22.97 -11.92 -4.30
C GLU A 616 23.47 -13.36 -4.09
N PRO A 617 23.24 -14.29 -5.02
CA PRO A 617 23.76 -15.65 -4.91
C PRO A 617 25.28 -15.66 -5.11
N THR A 618 25.98 -16.39 -4.26
CA THR A 618 27.46 -16.50 -4.29
C THR A 618 27.95 -17.93 -4.46
N GLY A 619 27.06 -18.92 -4.52
CA GLY A 619 27.43 -20.31 -4.77
C GLY A 619 26.48 -21.32 -4.09
N ILE A 620 26.97 -22.52 -3.88
CA ILE A 620 26.27 -23.61 -3.19
C ILE A 620 27.08 -24.07 -1.98
N ARG A 621 26.38 -24.40 -0.88
CA ARG A 621 26.98 -25.00 0.31
C ARG A 621 26.27 -26.31 0.66
N GLN A 622 27.06 -27.35 0.83
CA GLN A 622 26.57 -28.62 1.33
C GLN A 622 26.30 -28.54 2.84
N THR A 623 25.17 -29.08 3.25
CA THR A 623 24.79 -29.24 4.66
C THR A 623 24.35 -30.68 4.92
N ILE A 624 24.19 -31.06 6.19
CA ILE A 624 23.61 -32.37 6.57
C ILE A 624 22.15 -32.54 6.08
N ARG A 625 21.52 -31.52 5.59
CA ARG A 625 20.13 -31.50 5.08
C ARG A 625 20.04 -31.48 3.56
N GLY A 626 21.17 -31.36 2.88
CA GLY A 626 21.27 -31.21 1.43
C GLY A 626 22.12 -30.02 1.02
N ASN A 627 22.10 -29.72 -0.28
CA ASN A 627 22.80 -28.59 -0.86
C ASN A 627 21.83 -27.41 -1.03
N PHE A 628 22.29 -26.23 -0.67
CA PHE A 628 21.50 -25.00 -0.76
C PHE A 628 22.31 -23.89 -1.40
N GLN A 629 21.66 -23.05 -2.19
CA GLN A 629 22.26 -21.81 -2.68
C GLN A 629 22.65 -20.94 -1.50
N VAL A 630 23.80 -20.28 -1.57
CA VAL A 630 24.27 -19.28 -0.62
C VAL A 630 23.97 -17.91 -1.19
N TRP A 631 23.29 -17.11 -0.40
CA TRP A 631 22.97 -15.73 -0.74
C TRP A 631 23.61 -14.83 0.32
N GLU A 632 24.45 -13.89 -0.10
CA GLU A 632 25.13 -12.97 0.79
C GLU A 632 24.63 -11.55 0.62
N TYR A 633 24.44 -10.89 1.75
CA TYR A 633 24.22 -9.45 1.75
C TYR A 633 25.56 -8.72 1.54
N ARG A 634 25.52 -7.67 0.75
CA ARG A 634 26.63 -6.71 0.59
C ARG A 634 26.13 -5.30 0.41
N GLN A 635 26.98 -4.32 0.71
CA GLN A 635 26.73 -2.92 0.42
C GLN A 635 27.43 -2.48 -0.86
N THR A 636 26.75 -1.63 -1.62
CA THR A 636 27.29 -1.05 -2.88
C THR A 636 26.70 0.34 -3.12
N LYS A 637 27.20 1.06 -4.08
CA LYS A 637 26.56 2.26 -4.63
C LYS A 637 25.67 1.86 -5.78
N ALA A 638 24.38 2.17 -5.68
CA ALA A 638 23.38 1.83 -6.71
C ALA A 638 22.79 3.08 -7.36
N GLN A 639 22.41 2.95 -8.64
CA GLN A 639 21.60 3.95 -9.34
C GLN A 639 20.40 3.25 -9.98
N ILE A 640 19.20 3.75 -9.68
CA ILE A 640 17.94 3.27 -10.25
C ILE A 640 17.25 4.44 -10.93
N PHE A 641 16.84 4.26 -12.18
CA PHE A 641 16.06 5.26 -12.89
C PHE A 641 14.95 4.58 -13.71
N GLY A 642 13.93 5.33 -14.01
CA GLY A 642 12.79 4.80 -14.72
C GLY A 642 11.81 5.86 -15.17
N ILE A 643 10.79 5.39 -15.85
CA ILE A 643 9.68 6.20 -16.34
C ILE A 643 8.39 5.39 -16.24
N ASP A 644 7.38 6.00 -15.63
CA ASP A 644 6.02 5.47 -15.58
C ASP A 644 5.10 6.38 -16.43
N ILE A 645 4.22 5.77 -17.19
CA ILE A 645 3.24 6.46 -18.04
C ILE A 645 1.87 5.88 -17.75
N ASP A 646 0.90 6.73 -17.44
CA ASP A 646 -0.51 6.39 -17.33
C ASP A 646 -1.32 7.27 -18.30
N GLY A 647 -2.19 6.66 -19.09
CA GLY A 647 -3.06 7.36 -20.03
C GLY A 647 -4.48 6.82 -19.96
N SER A 648 -5.46 7.70 -20.13
CA SER A 648 -6.88 7.36 -20.28
C SER A 648 -7.50 8.21 -21.38
N PHE A 649 -8.18 7.55 -22.31
CA PHE A 649 -8.79 8.16 -23.51
C PHE A 649 -10.25 7.73 -23.59
N SER A 650 -11.17 8.67 -23.64
CA SER A 650 -12.58 8.41 -23.96
C SER A 650 -12.72 8.30 -25.48
N LEU A 651 -12.84 7.07 -26.00
CA LEU A 651 -13.00 6.83 -27.44
C LEU A 651 -14.43 7.14 -27.90
N PHE A 652 -15.40 6.80 -27.06
CA PHE A 652 -16.84 7.06 -27.23
C PHE A 652 -17.43 7.29 -25.83
N ASP A 653 -18.66 7.77 -25.76
CA ASP A 653 -19.36 8.04 -24.47
C ASP A 653 -19.33 6.85 -23.49
N ASN A 654 -19.35 5.63 -24.02
CA ASN A 654 -19.39 4.40 -23.23
C ASN A 654 -18.09 3.57 -23.29
N VAL A 655 -17.08 4.01 -24.05
CA VAL A 655 -15.86 3.24 -24.27
C VAL A 655 -14.64 4.08 -23.95
N SER A 656 -13.82 3.62 -23.02
CA SER A 656 -12.53 4.22 -22.72
C SER A 656 -11.38 3.24 -22.96
N PHE A 657 -10.26 3.77 -23.40
CA PHE A 657 -8.99 3.06 -23.52
C PHE A 657 -8.04 3.55 -22.43
N LYS A 658 -7.46 2.62 -21.69
CA LYS A 658 -6.45 2.92 -20.66
C LYS A 658 -5.13 2.30 -21.07
N HIS A 659 -4.05 3.05 -20.89
CA HIS A 659 -2.69 2.64 -21.19
C HIS A 659 -1.82 2.88 -19.95
N GLN A 660 -1.03 1.88 -19.60
CA GLN A 660 0.02 1.97 -18.58
C GLN A 660 1.30 1.41 -19.16
N PHE A 661 2.40 2.08 -18.88
CA PHE A 661 3.74 1.62 -19.23
C PHE A 661 4.68 1.90 -18.07
N SER A 662 5.59 0.96 -17.80
CA SER A 662 6.66 1.14 -16.81
C SER A 662 7.97 0.57 -17.35
N LEU A 663 9.03 1.34 -17.20
CA LEU A 663 10.39 0.95 -17.49
C LEU A 663 11.29 1.33 -16.31
N ILE A 664 12.05 0.36 -15.80
CA ILE A 664 12.96 0.54 -14.66
C ILE A 664 14.30 -0.09 -15.01
N LYS A 665 15.37 0.63 -14.73
CA LYS A 665 16.74 0.14 -14.85
C LYS A 665 17.51 0.41 -13.56
N GLY A 666 18.32 -0.53 -13.13
CA GLY A 666 19.13 -0.42 -11.93
C GLY A 666 20.54 -0.91 -12.15
N TYR A 667 21.52 -0.17 -11.66
CA TYR A 667 22.94 -0.46 -11.80
C TYR A 667 23.66 -0.45 -10.46
N ASP A 668 24.51 -1.43 -10.27
CA ASP A 668 25.56 -1.45 -9.27
C ASP A 668 26.75 -0.66 -9.83
N ILE A 669 26.91 0.57 -9.35
CA ILE A 669 27.96 1.48 -9.83
C ILE A 669 29.35 0.98 -9.40
N SER A 670 29.47 0.34 -8.25
CA SER A 670 30.76 -0.15 -7.75
C SER A 670 31.31 -1.31 -8.58
N LYS A 671 30.44 -2.19 -9.06
CA LYS A 671 30.81 -3.33 -9.91
C LYS A 671 30.61 -3.08 -11.40
N ASN A 672 30.01 -1.94 -11.78
CA ASN A 672 29.65 -1.57 -13.16
C ASN A 672 28.82 -2.66 -13.86
N GLN A 673 27.78 -3.14 -13.19
CA GLN A 673 26.87 -4.19 -13.69
C GLN A 673 25.41 -3.87 -13.33
N PRO A 674 24.41 -4.47 -14.02
CA PRO A 674 23.01 -4.35 -13.64
C PRO A 674 22.76 -4.88 -12.23
N LEU A 675 21.72 -4.36 -11.55
CA LEU A 675 21.23 -4.90 -10.29
C LEU A 675 20.38 -6.17 -10.53
N ILE A 676 20.47 -7.12 -9.63
CA ILE A 676 19.63 -8.32 -9.63
C ILE A 676 18.15 -7.98 -9.33
N ASN A 677 17.21 -8.73 -9.90
CA ASN A 677 15.76 -8.64 -9.64
C ASN A 677 15.16 -7.25 -9.96
N MET A 678 15.68 -6.54 -10.96
CA MET A 678 15.03 -5.35 -11.46
C MET A 678 13.81 -5.74 -12.32
N PRO A 679 12.64 -5.09 -12.13
CA PRO A 679 11.44 -5.40 -12.92
C PRO A 679 11.70 -5.28 -14.42
N SER A 680 11.17 -6.21 -15.20
CA SER A 680 11.09 -6.08 -16.66
C SER A 680 10.20 -4.90 -17.04
N ALA A 681 10.47 -4.28 -18.17
CA ALA A 681 9.54 -3.32 -18.74
C ALA A 681 8.19 -3.98 -19.00
N SER A 682 7.10 -3.26 -18.78
CA SER A 682 5.76 -3.80 -18.96
C SER A 682 4.77 -2.76 -19.46
N THR A 683 3.75 -3.23 -20.18
CA THR A 683 2.62 -2.40 -20.59
C THR A 683 1.31 -3.12 -20.28
N ASN A 684 0.35 -2.36 -19.78
CA ASN A 684 -1.01 -2.82 -19.55
C ASN A 684 -1.98 -1.93 -20.33
N ASN A 685 -2.73 -2.52 -21.26
CA ASN A 685 -3.69 -1.82 -22.11
C ASN A 685 -5.09 -2.37 -21.83
N SER A 686 -6.03 -1.50 -21.51
CA SER A 686 -7.40 -1.91 -21.17
C SER A 686 -8.41 -1.18 -22.04
N LEU A 687 -9.30 -1.93 -22.66
CA LEU A 687 -10.49 -1.40 -23.30
C LEU A 687 -11.67 -1.61 -22.35
N VAL A 688 -12.29 -0.52 -21.92
CA VAL A 688 -13.37 -0.52 -20.92
C VAL A 688 -14.65 -0.01 -21.54
N TYR A 689 -15.70 -0.84 -21.53
CA TYR A 689 -17.06 -0.48 -21.88
C TYR A 689 -17.89 -0.30 -20.61
N THR A 690 -18.59 0.85 -20.48
CA THR A 690 -19.45 1.16 -19.34
C THR A 690 -20.84 1.57 -19.82
N ASN A 691 -21.89 0.94 -19.27
CA ASN A 691 -23.27 1.26 -19.56
C ASN A 691 -24.07 1.39 -18.26
N LEU A 692 -24.24 2.65 -17.81
CA LEU A 692 -24.95 2.97 -16.56
C LEU A 692 -26.45 2.65 -16.63
N LYS A 693 -27.05 2.71 -17.82
CA LYS A 693 -28.50 2.46 -18.02
C LYS A 693 -28.83 0.96 -17.97
N TYR A 694 -27.89 0.09 -18.29
CA TYR A 694 -28.07 -1.36 -18.27
C TYR A 694 -27.38 -1.94 -17.02
N HIS A 695 -28.06 -1.82 -15.87
CA HIS A 695 -27.60 -2.41 -14.60
C HIS A 695 -26.16 -2.04 -14.23
N ASN A 696 -25.70 -0.82 -14.52
CA ASN A 696 -24.33 -0.37 -14.31
C ASN A 696 -23.28 -1.34 -14.88
N LEU A 697 -23.56 -1.93 -16.05
CA LEU A 697 -22.67 -2.90 -16.68
C LEU A 697 -21.31 -2.26 -16.98
N LYS A 698 -20.27 -2.90 -16.54
CA LYS A 698 -18.89 -2.56 -16.86
C LYS A 698 -18.16 -3.80 -17.34
N VAL A 699 -17.60 -3.74 -18.54
CA VAL A 699 -16.82 -4.81 -19.15
C VAL A 699 -15.44 -4.29 -19.51
N SER A 700 -14.38 -5.01 -19.20
CA SER A 700 -13.03 -4.67 -19.65
C SER A 700 -12.28 -5.87 -20.21
N LEU A 701 -11.52 -5.62 -21.27
CA LEU A 701 -10.52 -6.53 -21.81
C LEU A 701 -9.16 -5.89 -21.59
N GLU A 702 -8.27 -6.63 -20.91
CA GLU A 702 -6.95 -6.13 -20.50
C GLU A 702 -5.86 -6.99 -21.15
N SER A 703 -4.92 -6.31 -21.81
CA SER A 703 -3.72 -6.88 -22.44
C SER A 703 -2.52 -6.48 -21.61
N ASN A 704 -1.93 -7.42 -20.90
CA ASN A 704 -0.71 -7.22 -20.10
C ASN A 704 0.46 -7.89 -20.82
N TYR A 705 1.42 -7.09 -21.29
CA TYR A 705 2.63 -7.57 -21.95
C TYR A 705 3.86 -7.22 -21.10
N VAL A 706 4.63 -8.23 -20.75
CA VAL A 706 5.88 -8.11 -20.02
C VAL A 706 7.03 -8.43 -20.95
N PHE A 707 7.93 -7.46 -21.13
CA PHE A 707 9.09 -7.60 -22.01
C PHE A 707 10.15 -8.51 -21.38
N ALA A 708 11.00 -9.12 -22.20
CA ALA A 708 12.16 -9.82 -21.67
C ALA A 708 13.08 -8.84 -20.92
N GLN A 709 13.63 -9.27 -19.79
CA GLN A 709 14.67 -8.50 -19.09
C GLN A 709 16.01 -8.72 -19.81
N ASN A 710 16.60 -7.63 -20.29
CA ASN A 710 17.86 -7.69 -21.06
C ASN A 710 19.07 -7.21 -20.24
N GLU A 711 18.85 -6.70 -19.03
CA GLU A 711 19.93 -6.19 -18.17
C GLU A 711 19.87 -6.91 -16.81
N PHE A 712 20.79 -7.83 -16.60
CA PHE A 712 20.89 -8.64 -15.40
C PHE A 712 22.37 -8.97 -15.13
N PRO A 713 22.77 -9.16 -13.85
CA PRO A 713 24.14 -9.55 -13.52
C PRO A 713 24.35 -11.04 -13.84
N ASP A 714 25.57 -11.42 -14.16
CA ASP A 714 25.96 -12.82 -14.24
C ASP A 714 26.25 -13.36 -12.82
N ASN A 715 25.31 -14.14 -12.31
CA ASN A 715 25.39 -14.82 -11.02
C ASN A 715 25.42 -16.35 -11.20
N ASN A 716 25.76 -16.84 -12.38
CA ASN A 716 25.92 -18.26 -12.65
C ASN A 716 27.05 -18.84 -11.78
N PHE A 717 26.92 -20.06 -11.39
CA PHE A 717 27.93 -20.73 -10.57
C PHE A 717 28.20 -22.15 -11.07
N GLU A 718 29.40 -22.63 -10.74
CA GLU A 718 29.83 -24.00 -11.10
C GLU A 718 29.50 -24.97 -9.96
N VAL A 719 28.96 -26.12 -10.30
CA VAL A 719 28.70 -27.25 -9.41
C VAL A 719 29.57 -28.43 -9.82
N VAL A 720 30.33 -28.94 -8.87
CA VAL A 720 31.10 -30.17 -9.07
C VAL A 720 30.19 -31.36 -8.80
N LEU A 721 29.88 -32.11 -9.84
CA LEU A 721 29.11 -33.34 -9.81
C LEU A 721 30.06 -34.55 -10.03
N PRO A 722 29.64 -35.80 -9.75
CA PRO A 722 30.44 -37.00 -10.02
C PRO A 722 30.89 -37.13 -11.47
N GLU A 723 30.12 -36.60 -12.40
CA GLU A 723 30.34 -36.65 -13.86
C GLU A 723 31.22 -35.50 -14.39
N GLY A 724 31.52 -34.49 -13.56
CA GLY A 724 32.29 -33.30 -13.93
C GLY A 724 31.72 -32.00 -13.39
N THR A 725 32.39 -30.88 -13.70
CA THR A 725 31.91 -29.55 -13.32
C THR A 725 30.84 -29.07 -14.31
N GLN A 726 29.69 -28.65 -13.81
CA GLN A 726 28.59 -28.10 -14.62
C GLN A 726 28.28 -26.68 -14.16
N THR A 727 28.14 -25.75 -15.12
CA THR A 727 27.65 -24.40 -14.88
C THR A 727 26.14 -24.44 -14.79
N VAL A 728 25.61 -23.86 -13.69
CA VAL A 728 24.18 -23.71 -13.44
C VAL A 728 23.78 -22.28 -13.76
N ASP A 729 22.94 -22.12 -14.78
CA ASP A 729 22.42 -20.81 -15.17
C ASP A 729 21.21 -20.41 -14.30
N ILE A 730 21.44 -19.45 -13.41
CA ILE A 730 20.40 -18.81 -12.60
C ILE A 730 20.22 -17.33 -12.97
N SER A 731 21.01 -16.85 -13.93
CA SER A 731 21.04 -15.42 -14.30
C SER A 731 20.10 -15.11 -15.44
N THR A 732 20.03 -15.97 -16.46
CA THR A 732 19.24 -15.74 -17.67
C THR A 732 17.75 -15.55 -17.33
N PRO A 733 17.19 -14.38 -17.67
CA PRO A 733 15.78 -14.11 -17.42
C PRO A 733 14.85 -14.94 -18.32
N PRO A 734 13.61 -15.19 -17.88
CA PRO A 734 12.60 -15.79 -18.72
C PRO A 734 12.27 -14.93 -19.95
N LEU A 735 11.67 -15.55 -20.96
CA LEU A 735 11.20 -14.88 -22.17
C LEU A 735 10.07 -13.89 -21.86
N SER A 736 9.84 -12.94 -22.78
CA SER A 736 8.66 -12.08 -22.74
C SER A 736 7.37 -12.90 -22.80
N TYR A 737 6.32 -12.38 -22.19
CA TYR A 737 5.00 -13.04 -22.20
C TYR A 737 3.86 -12.04 -22.31
N HIS A 738 2.70 -12.55 -22.77
CA HIS A 738 1.47 -11.79 -22.92
C HIS A 738 0.31 -12.48 -22.21
N LEU A 739 -0.34 -11.77 -21.32
CA LEU A 739 -1.53 -12.22 -20.61
C LEU A 739 -2.74 -11.40 -21.05
N LEU A 740 -3.80 -12.09 -21.44
CA LEU A 740 -5.07 -11.47 -21.73
C LEU A 740 -6.04 -11.73 -20.57
N ASN A 741 -6.65 -10.67 -20.02
CA ASN A 741 -7.57 -10.74 -18.90
C ASN A 741 -8.92 -10.14 -19.30
N PHE A 742 -9.99 -10.68 -18.72
CA PHE A 742 -11.35 -10.21 -18.92
C PHE A 742 -12.01 -9.95 -17.58
N LYS A 743 -12.76 -8.84 -17.49
CA LYS A 743 -13.53 -8.47 -16.28
C LYS A 743 -14.91 -7.99 -16.71
N ALA A 744 -15.94 -8.46 -16.02
CA ALA A 744 -17.30 -7.98 -16.19
C ALA A 744 -17.97 -7.81 -14.81
N ASN A 745 -18.64 -6.68 -14.61
CA ASN A 745 -19.39 -6.38 -13.40
C ASN A 745 -20.78 -5.86 -13.79
N VAL A 746 -21.80 -6.27 -13.05
CA VAL A 746 -23.20 -5.86 -13.25
C VAL A 746 -23.91 -5.75 -11.91
N SER A 747 -24.73 -4.72 -11.72
CA SER A 747 -25.60 -4.54 -10.55
C SER A 747 -27.00 -5.10 -10.89
N LEU A 748 -27.31 -6.32 -10.47
CA LEU A 748 -28.59 -6.98 -10.85
C LEU A 748 -29.79 -6.39 -10.12
N LEU A 749 -29.63 -6.14 -8.82
CA LEU A 749 -30.67 -5.62 -7.92
C LEU A 749 -30.07 -4.52 -7.05
N GLN A 750 -30.93 -3.76 -6.37
CA GLN A 750 -30.43 -2.77 -5.43
C GLN A 750 -29.56 -3.47 -4.36
N GLY A 751 -28.28 -3.09 -4.30
CA GLY A 751 -27.30 -3.64 -3.37
C GLY A 751 -26.61 -4.93 -3.81
N LEU A 752 -27.04 -5.63 -4.91
CA LEU A 752 -26.43 -6.87 -5.36
C LEU A 752 -25.62 -6.69 -6.64
N ASP A 753 -24.32 -6.83 -6.55
CA ASP A 753 -23.39 -6.81 -7.67
C ASP A 753 -22.86 -8.22 -7.97
N ILE A 754 -22.73 -8.56 -9.26
CA ILE A 754 -22.07 -9.77 -9.73
C ILE A 754 -20.84 -9.39 -10.54
N GLY A 755 -19.71 -10.03 -10.25
CA GLY A 755 -18.45 -9.89 -10.97
C GLY A 755 -17.97 -11.22 -11.54
N VAL A 756 -17.49 -11.20 -12.77
CA VAL A 756 -16.76 -12.32 -13.41
C VAL A 756 -15.39 -11.81 -13.82
N TYR A 757 -14.36 -12.48 -13.35
CA TYR A 757 -12.96 -12.12 -13.63
C TYR A 757 -12.25 -13.34 -14.19
N VAL A 758 -11.60 -13.16 -15.35
CA VAL A 758 -10.79 -14.20 -16.00
C VAL A 758 -9.37 -13.69 -16.15
N ASN A 759 -8.46 -14.22 -15.36
CA ASN A 759 -7.03 -13.94 -15.48
C ASN A 759 -6.36 -14.99 -16.36
N ASN A 760 -5.36 -14.58 -17.16
CA ASN A 760 -4.66 -15.42 -18.13
C ASN A 760 -5.66 -16.22 -18.99
N MET A 761 -6.55 -15.51 -19.69
CA MET A 761 -7.67 -16.11 -20.43
C MET A 761 -7.21 -17.14 -21.47
N LEU A 762 -6.04 -16.92 -22.06
CA LEU A 762 -5.45 -17.81 -23.08
C LEU A 762 -4.71 -19.01 -22.48
N ASN A 763 -4.59 -19.10 -21.16
CA ASN A 763 -3.85 -20.12 -20.43
C ASN A 763 -2.38 -20.22 -20.88
N THR A 764 -1.76 -19.05 -21.07
CA THR A 764 -0.35 -18.94 -21.47
C THR A 764 0.57 -19.47 -20.38
N SER A 765 1.52 -20.35 -20.72
CA SER A 765 2.63 -20.72 -19.82
C SER A 765 3.66 -19.60 -19.82
N TYR A 766 4.08 -19.20 -18.63
CA TYR A 766 5.05 -18.13 -18.45
C TYR A 766 5.77 -18.25 -17.11
N ARG A 767 6.94 -17.61 -17.04
CA ARG A 767 7.73 -17.46 -15.81
C ARG A 767 8.02 -15.96 -15.61
N ASN A 768 7.66 -15.43 -14.45
CA ASN A 768 7.96 -14.04 -14.13
C ASN A 768 9.39 -13.91 -13.59
N TYR A 769 10.20 -12.99 -14.14
CA TYR A 769 11.57 -12.76 -13.67
C TYR A 769 11.66 -12.44 -12.17
N LEU A 770 10.65 -11.78 -11.60
CA LEU A 770 10.57 -11.46 -10.17
C LEU A 770 10.04 -12.62 -9.33
N ASN A 771 9.68 -13.76 -9.90
CA ASN A 771 9.33 -14.96 -9.15
C ASN A 771 10.61 -15.71 -8.77
N ARG A 772 10.91 -15.78 -7.49
CA ARG A 772 12.12 -16.43 -6.98
C ARG A 772 12.13 -17.95 -7.16
N LEU A 773 10.97 -18.55 -7.37
CA LEU A 773 10.82 -19.97 -7.66
C LEU A 773 10.69 -20.25 -9.17
N ARG A 774 10.95 -19.27 -10.06
CA ARG A 774 10.88 -19.38 -11.53
C ARG A 774 11.74 -20.51 -12.12
N TYR A 775 12.77 -20.93 -11.40
CA TYR A 775 13.64 -22.01 -11.83
C TYR A 775 12.96 -23.38 -11.72
N TYR A 776 11.96 -23.51 -10.84
CA TYR A 776 11.37 -24.78 -10.49
C TYR A 776 9.98 -25.01 -11.10
N ALA A 777 9.29 -23.95 -11.50
CA ALA A 777 7.93 -24.04 -12.05
C ALA A 777 7.52 -22.79 -12.82
N ASP A 778 6.54 -22.97 -13.71
CA ASP A 778 5.79 -21.87 -14.32
C ASP A 778 4.87 -21.17 -13.31
N ASP A 779 4.47 -19.96 -13.65
CA ASP A 779 3.50 -19.20 -12.87
C ASP A 779 2.06 -19.72 -13.09
N VAL A 780 1.11 -19.18 -12.34
CA VAL A 780 -0.29 -19.66 -12.30
C VAL A 780 -0.96 -19.51 -13.67
N GLY A 781 -1.58 -20.57 -14.13
CA GLY A 781 -2.37 -20.62 -15.36
C GLY A 781 -3.69 -19.85 -15.25
N ARG A 782 -4.62 -20.13 -16.19
CA ARG A 782 -5.93 -19.47 -16.23
C ARG A 782 -6.70 -19.63 -14.92
N ASN A 783 -7.27 -18.51 -14.44
CA ASN A 783 -8.15 -18.48 -13.29
C ASN A 783 -9.45 -17.74 -13.61
N ILE A 784 -10.58 -18.39 -13.38
CA ILE A 784 -11.92 -17.81 -13.51
C ILE A 784 -12.47 -17.61 -12.11
N THR A 785 -12.79 -16.36 -11.75
CA THR A 785 -13.38 -16.01 -10.46
C THR A 785 -14.77 -15.45 -10.65
N LEU A 786 -15.75 -16.04 -9.96
CA LEU A 786 -17.10 -15.50 -9.80
C LEU A 786 -17.19 -14.82 -8.43
N GLN A 787 -17.72 -13.61 -8.40
CA GLN A 787 -17.91 -12.83 -7.19
C GLN A 787 -19.34 -12.34 -7.07
N LEU A 788 -19.91 -12.48 -5.87
CA LEU A 788 -21.18 -11.91 -5.45
C LEU A 788 -20.90 -10.89 -4.35
N LYS A 789 -21.34 -9.65 -4.53
CA LYS A 789 -21.24 -8.58 -3.52
C LYS A 789 -22.63 -8.08 -3.20
N TYR A 790 -23.00 -8.11 -1.93
CA TYR A 790 -24.27 -7.58 -1.42
C TYR A 790 -24.00 -6.47 -0.41
N ASN A 791 -24.56 -5.29 -0.68
CA ASN A 791 -24.52 -4.13 0.20
C ASN A 791 -25.91 -3.97 0.85
N TYR A 792 -25.98 -3.76 2.14
CA TYR A 792 -27.21 -3.68 2.92
C TYR A 792 -27.16 -2.60 4.00
#